data_288228dc82f14d5fc6aabb1adfbf16bc
#
_entry.id   288228dc82f14d5fc6aabb1adfbf16bc
#
_cell.length_a   1.000
_cell.length_b   1.000
_cell.length_c   1.000
_cell.angle_alpha   90.00
_cell.angle_beta   90.00
_cell.angle_gamma   90.00
#
_symmetry.space_group_name_H-M   'P 1'
#
loop_
_entity.id
_entity.type
_entity.pdbx_description
1 polymer ?
#
loop_
_entity_poly.entity_id
_entity_poly.type
_entity_poly.pdbx_seq_one_letter_code
_entity_poly.pdbx_strand_id
1 'polypeptide(L)'
;MAIAVATDGFNSGALRHLASRLEGELLDDDTMRRLYATDASEYQEMPLAVAFPATESDVREIILHAGRHNIGIIPRTAGTSLAGQVVGHGLVVDLSRHFNAILSIDKEARRVRVQPGVVRNELNLELAKHGLFFGPETSTANRAMIGGMVGNNSCGSNSIVYGSTRDHLVSVRGFFSDGSEGTLGALGVGEFQAKCAEARGLEGSVYRSVRDMLGDPENRRLITDNFPRTAIPRRNTGYALDLLMDSAALDPESERDFNFCRLIAGSEGTLFFGVEFELDCDPLPPPHAALVCGHFASVDESLRANLIALEHTPSACELIDRHILDCTKSNLAQQRNRSFVLGDPGAILVVELRREEGAALEDAIASLQSRWSAAGFGYAAPVLRGEESAKVWELRRAGQGLMSNVVGDAKPREVVEDTAVDVRDLPDYIAEFNAILRDKYGINCVYYAHAGSGELHTRPLFDLKTAAGRRMFRGVATDIAHLVKKYRGSLSGEHGDGRLRGEFIPFMVGEACFAMMKQVKAAFDPQNVFNPGKIVDTPPMDTHLRHAPGDPTPEYKTVFDFSDVAGVVRAAEKCNGSGDCRKSQLAGGTMCPSYMATREEKHTTRARANILRQMLTHPADARKPFDSPEIKEVMDLCLSCKACKSECPSSVDIAKLKAEFLQHYQDANGVPFRSRLVAGFSDGARLGSIWPGLYNLLFQAPPIRKAFNRLVGFHPERTLPKLNRVTLKRWFGSRRPLAPLRLRRGRVHLFGDEFTNYNDLDAGTATVELLELLGYEVVIPRHAESGRASISKGLIRRAKKFAEQNIRLLSGVVSHDQPLIGIEPSAILGFRDEYPALVDPALREAARQLAPHCLMLDEFIAREADAGRITPDLFTEEARTIHLHGHCHQKALASVEPTVRMLSLPRNYTVKTIPSGCCGMAGSFGYEAEHYGVSMNVGELVLLPSVRQAPPEDLIAAPGTSCRHQIHDGTGRKALHPAEILRQALNRIEG
;
A
#
# COMPACT_ATOMS: atom_id res chain seq x y z
N MET A 1 22.66 -24.74 -15.95
CA MET A 1 23.90 -24.82 -15.18
C MET A 1 23.79 -23.74 -14.11
N ALA A 2 23.38 -24.13 -12.90
CA ALA A 2 23.20 -23.20 -11.79
C ALA A 2 24.59 -22.66 -11.43
N ILE A 3 24.76 -21.34 -11.52
CA ILE A 3 25.93 -20.67 -10.98
C ILE A 3 25.74 -20.74 -9.45
N ALA A 4 26.34 -21.75 -8.84
CA ALA A 4 26.61 -21.74 -7.43
C ALA A 4 27.59 -20.58 -7.19
N VAL A 5 27.05 -19.42 -6.85
CA VAL A 5 27.86 -18.32 -6.33
C VAL A 5 28.41 -18.82 -5.01
N ALA A 6 29.71 -18.95 -4.96
CA ALA A 6 30.44 -19.31 -3.77
C ALA A 6 30.14 -18.31 -2.64
N THR A 7 29.17 -18.66 -1.79
CA THR A 7 28.86 -17.94 -0.54
C THR A 7 29.83 -18.34 0.61
N ASP A 8 30.83 -19.14 0.33
CA ASP A 8 31.70 -19.81 1.32
C ASP A 8 33.00 -19.06 1.61
N GLY A 9 33.00 -17.76 1.73
CA GLY A 9 34.23 -17.04 2.04
C GLY A 9 34.04 -15.73 2.81
N PHE A 10 32.87 -15.20 2.91
CA PHE A 10 32.66 -13.98 3.64
C PHE A 10 32.47 -14.28 5.12
N ASN A 11 33.45 -13.83 5.88
CA ASN A 11 33.71 -14.12 7.27
C ASN A 11 32.51 -13.75 8.15
N SER A 12 31.65 -14.70 8.53
CA SER A 12 30.62 -14.51 9.55
C SER A 12 31.15 -13.84 10.84
N GLY A 13 32.47 -13.86 11.02
CA GLY A 13 33.18 -13.15 12.05
C GLY A 13 33.20 -11.63 11.87
N ALA A 14 33.37 -11.14 10.64
CA ALA A 14 33.37 -9.69 10.36
C ALA A 14 31.99 -9.05 10.58
N LEU A 15 30.91 -9.70 10.12
CA LEU A 15 29.56 -9.25 10.38
C LEU A 15 29.19 -9.30 11.86
N ARG A 16 29.57 -10.37 12.57
CA ARG A 16 29.35 -10.45 14.03
C ARG A 16 30.13 -9.37 14.79
N HIS A 17 31.35 -9.06 14.35
CA HIS A 17 32.11 -7.95 14.92
C HIS A 17 31.42 -6.62 14.69
N LEU A 18 30.94 -6.34 13.47
CA LEU A 18 30.14 -5.14 13.18
C LEU A 18 28.91 -5.09 14.08
N ALA A 19 28.11 -6.17 14.12
CA ALA A 19 26.87 -6.23 14.93
C ALA A 19 27.14 -5.90 16.42
N SER A 20 28.29 -6.34 16.97
CA SER A 20 28.62 -6.04 18.37
C SER A 20 29.01 -4.58 18.66
N ARG A 21 29.20 -3.76 17.64
CA ARG A 21 29.58 -2.33 17.74
C ARG A 21 28.41 -1.39 17.48
N LEU A 22 27.31 -1.91 16.95
CA LEU A 22 26.11 -1.11 16.66
C LEU A 22 25.20 -1.06 17.90
N GLU A 23 24.59 0.10 18.13
CA GLU A 23 23.47 0.25 19.05
C GLU A 23 22.17 -0.27 18.40
N GLY A 24 22.09 -0.22 17.09
CA GLY A 24 21.02 -0.79 16.28
C GLY A 24 21.17 -2.29 16.03
N GLU A 25 20.51 -2.79 15.01
CA GLU A 25 20.44 -4.22 14.67
C GLU A 25 21.17 -4.51 13.35
N LEU A 26 21.82 -5.66 13.27
CA LEU A 26 22.32 -6.27 12.02
C LEU A 26 21.81 -7.69 11.93
N LEU A 27 21.04 -8.00 10.88
CA LEU A 27 20.40 -9.29 10.66
C LEU A 27 20.94 -9.94 9.39
N ASP A 28 21.48 -11.16 9.52
CA ASP A 28 22.06 -11.94 8.42
C ASP A 28 21.31 -13.26 8.15
N ASP A 29 20.15 -13.45 8.83
CA ASP A 29 19.30 -14.61 8.60
C ASP A 29 18.67 -14.61 7.20
N ASP A 30 18.38 -15.81 6.68
CA ASP A 30 17.92 -16.01 5.30
C ASP A 30 16.58 -15.34 5.04
N THR A 31 15.67 -15.31 6.03
CA THR A 31 14.35 -14.66 5.91
C THR A 31 14.51 -13.16 5.64
N MET A 32 15.27 -12.46 6.48
CA MET A 32 15.48 -11.02 6.34
C MET A 32 16.21 -10.67 5.05
N ARG A 33 17.26 -11.41 4.70
CA ARG A 33 17.98 -11.23 3.43
C ARG A 33 17.05 -11.38 2.23
N ARG A 34 16.16 -12.39 2.20
CA ARG A 34 15.15 -12.57 1.14
C ARG A 34 14.15 -11.44 1.06
N LEU A 35 13.70 -10.92 2.19
CA LEU A 35 12.75 -9.81 2.22
C LEU A 35 13.36 -8.52 1.65
N TYR A 36 14.64 -8.30 1.86
CA TYR A 36 15.38 -7.13 1.39
C TYR A 36 16.09 -7.33 0.03
N ALA A 37 16.01 -8.53 -0.54
CA ALA A 37 16.56 -8.83 -1.86
C ALA A 37 15.84 -8.13 -3.02
N THR A 38 14.69 -7.51 -2.79
CA THR A 38 13.84 -6.90 -3.82
C THR A 38 13.36 -5.50 -3.40
N ASP A 39 12.93 -4.72 -4.36
CA ASP A 39 12.16 -3.48 -4.20
C ASP A 39 10.84 -3.56 -5.02
N ALA A 40 10.36 -2.48 -5.61
CA ALA A 40 9.17 -2.52 -6.47
C ALA A 40 9.50 -2.79 -7.96
N SER A 41 10.78 -3.03 -8.30
CA SER A 41 11.24 -3.36 -9.65
C SER A 41 11.21 -4.85 -9.97
N GLU A 42 11.64 -5.22 -11.16
CA GLU A 42 11.77 -6.62 -11.60
C GLU A 42 13.07 -7.30 -11.12
N TYR A 43 13.88 -6.60 -10.31
CA TYR A 43 15.19 -7.10 -9.87
C TYR A 43 15.14 -7.83 -8.54
N GLN A 44 16.03 -8.80 -8.38
CA GLN A 44 16.25 -9.53 -7.14
C GLN A 44 17.72 -9.91 -7.00
N GLU A 45 18.34 -9.51 -5.88
CA GLU A 45 19.70 -9.92 -5.53
C GLU A 45 19.82 -10.02 -4.01
N MET A 46 20.39 -11.14 -3.54
CA MET A 46 20.50 -11.41 -2.10
C MET A 46 21.57 -10.52 -1.45
N PRO A 47 21.19 -9.66 -0.49
CA PRO A 47 22.18 -8.90 0.29
C PRO A 47 22.97 -9.81 1.22
N LEU A 48 24.13 -9.33 1.68
CA LEU A 48 24.94 -10.01 2.71
C LEU A 48 24.23 -9.99 4.07
N ALA A 49 23.71 -8.83 4.45
CA ALA A 49 22.93 -8.62 5.68
C ALA A 49 22.09 -7.35 5.56
N VAL A 50 21.23 -7.15 6.55
CA VAL A 50 20.38 -5.95 6.68
C VAL A 50 20.70 -5.26 8.01
N ALA A 51 21.12 -4.00 7.95
CA ALA A 51 21.43 -3.18 9.11
C ALA A 51 20.31 -2.15 9.37
N PHE A 52 19.94 -1.97 10.62
CA PHE A 52 19.02 -0.95 11.12
C PHE A 52 19.76 -0.06 12.12
N PRO A 53 20.56 0.92 11.66
CA PRO A 53 21.31 1.79 12.56
C PRO A 53 20.37 2.59 13.45
N ALA A 54 20.65 2.68 14.74
CA ALA A 54 19.90 3.46 15.71
C ALA A 54 20.44 4.88 15.85
N THR A 55 21.73 5.06 15.59
CA THR A 55 22.48 6.32 15.77
C THR A 55 23.31 6.67 14.53
N GLU A 56 23.72 7.93 14.44
CA GLU A 56 24.66 8.38 13.41
C GLU A 56 26.05 7.71 13.56
N SER A 57 26.43 7.36 14.79
CA SER A 57 27.63 6.57 15.07
C SER A 57 27.57 5.19 14.42
N ASP A 58 26.40 4.55 14.46
CA ASP A 58 26.19 3.26 13.77
C ASP A 58 26.37 3.41 12.26
N VAL A 59 25.80 4.47 11.65
CA VAL A 59 25.95 4.75 10.21
C VAL A 59 27.44 4.87 9.86
N ARG A 60 28.18 5.66 10.64
CA ARG A 60 29.63 5.85 10.45
C ARG A 60 30.41 4.54 10.58
N GLU A 61 30.11 3.73 11.58
CA GLU A 61 30.74 2.41 11.76
C GLU A 61 30.46 1.46 10.59
N ILE A 62 29.24 1.44 10.07
CA ILE A 62 28.87 0.64 8.90
C ILE A 62 29.69 1.10 7.69
N ILE A 63 29.82 2.42 7.43
CA ILE A 63 30.61 2.96 6.33
C ILE A 63 32.08 2.54 6.45
N LEU A 64 32.69 2.76 7.62
CA LEU A 64 34.09 2.40 7.87
C LEU A 64 34.32 0.91 7.75
N HIS A 65 33.39 0.06 8.22
CA HIS A 65 33.44 -1.38 8.07
C HIS A 65 33.40 -1.80 6.59
N ALA A 66 32.46 -1.23 5.85
CA ALA A 66 32.29 -1.51 4.42
C ALA A 66 33.52 -1.14 3.62
N GLY A 67 34.15 0.03 3.87
CA GLY A 67 35.39 0.44 3.26
C GLY A 67 36.57 -0.50 3.57
N ARG A 68 36.74 -0.92 4.83
CA ARG A 68 37.78 -1.85 5.23
C ARG A 68 37.67 -3.24 4.59
N HIS A 69 36.46 -3.68 4.32
CA HIS A 69 36.18 -5.01 3.80
C HIS A 69 35.77 -5.05 2.33
N ASN A 70 35.78 -3.87 1.65
CA ASN A 70 35.37 -3.72 0.26
C ASN A 70 33.97 -4.27 -0.01
N ILE A 71 33.01 -3.88 0.84
CA ILE A 71 31.59 -4.27 0.76
C ILE A 71 30.77 -3.09 0.30
N GLY A 72 29.86 -3.30 -0.63
CA GLY A 72 28.90 -2.28 -1.02
C GLY A 72 27.84 -2.02 0.08
N ILE A 73 27.47 -0.76 0.27
CA ILE A 73 26.33 -0.33 1.10
C ILE A 73 25.17 0.03 0.17
N ILE A 74 23.98 -0.52 0.44
CA ILE A 74 22.76 -0.20 -0.27
C ILE A 74 21.86 0.62 0.68
N PRO A 75 21.83 1.95 0.59
CA PRO A 75 20.97 2.78 1.43
C PRO A 75 19.51 2.56 1.08
N ARG A 76 18.65 2.40 2.10
CA ARG A 76 17.25 2.09 1.89
C ARG A 76 16.35 2.82 2.88
N THR A 77 15.19 3.26 2.42
CA THR A 77 14.07 3.72 3.25
C THR A 77 12.81 2.90 2.94
N ALA A 78 11.82 3.44 2.21
CA ALA A 78 10.58 2.72 1.93
C ALA A 78 10.73 1.53 0.96
N GLY A 79 11.77 1.50 0.12
CA GLY A 79 11.99 0.47 -0.89
C GLY A 79 10.85 0.37 -1.90
N THR A 80 10.41 1.53 -2.42
CA THR A 80 9.36 1.65 -3.44
C THR A 80 9.91 1.96 -4.84
N SER A 81 11.23 1.89 -5.01
CA SER A 81 11.93 2.13 -6.27
C SER A 81 11.49 1.15 -7.36
N LEU A 82 11.35 1.67 -8.60
CA LEU A 82 10.87 0.91 -9.76
C LEU A 82 11.98 0.45 -10.72
N ALA A 83 13.21 0.93 -10.51
CA ALA A 83 14.35 0.62 -11.39
C ALA A 83 15.47 -0.19 -10.70
N GLY A 84 15.25 -0.71 -9.49
CA GLY A 84 16.22 -1.55 -8.80
C GLY A 84 17.33 -0.79 -8.07
N GLN A 85 17.10 0.47 -7.67
CA GLN A 85 18.07 1.30 -6.97
C GLN A 85 18.51 0.69 -5.64
N VAL A 86 17.60 0.03 -4.92
CA VAL A 86 17.87 -0.52 -3.59
C VAL A 86 17.99 -2.05 -3.59
N VAL A 87 18.42 -2.61 -4.73
CA VAL A 87 18.71 -4.03 -4.92
C VAL A 87 20.21 -4.21 -5.19
N GLY A 88 20.89 -5.06 -4.42
CA GLY A 88 22.31 -5.29 -4.62
C GLY A 88 22.91 -6.31 -3.64
N HIS A 89 24.12 -6.77 -3.98
CA HIS A 89 24.90 -7.66 -3.15
C HIS A 89 25.80 -6.84 -2.21
N GLY A 90 25.35 -6.58 -0.99
CA GLY A 90 26.06 -5.76 0.00
C GLY A 90 25.30 -5.69 1.31
N LEU A 91 25.64 -4.71 2.14
CA LEU A 91 24.89 -4.38 3.36
C LEU A 91 23.72 -3.46 2.98
N VAL A 92 22.49 -3.93 3.12
CA VAL A 92 21.34 -3.03 3.04
C VAL A 92 21.22 -2.27 4.36
N VAL A 93 21.22 -0.94 4.29
CA VAL A 93 21.14 -0.05 5.45
C VAL A 93 19.77 0.65 5.44
N ASP A 94 18.84 0.15 6.27
CA ASP A 94 17.47 0.67 6.35
C ASP A 94 17.38 1.74 7.44
N LEU A 95 17.18 2.99 7.00
CA LEU A 95 17.03 4.16 7.87
C LEU A 95 15.57 4.43 8.29
N SER A 96 14.60 3.68 7.76
CA SER A 96 13.17 3.96 7.98
C SER A 96 12.71 3.75 9.43
N ARG A 97 13.45 2.96 10.21
CA ARG A 97 13.03 2.52 11.52
C ARG A 97 13.37 3.52 12.62
N HIS A 98 14.56 4.12 12.58
CA HIS A 98 15.10 4.98 13.65
C HIS A 98 15.37 6.42 13.21
N PHE A 99 15.55 6.70 11.91
CA PHE A 99 15.81 8.03 11.38
C PHE A 99 14.54 8.63 10.78
N ASN A 100 13.52 8.90 11.58
CA ASN A 100 12.18 9.33 11.11
C ASN A 100 11.64 10.57 11.83
N ALA A 101 12.51 11.39 12.43
CA ALA A 101 12.13 12.58 13.14
C ALA A 101 12.06 13.83 12.22
N ILE A 102 11.06 14.67 12.44
CA ILE A 102 11.03 16.06 11.99
C ILE A 102 11.80 16.87 13.05
N LEU A 103 12.95 17.41 12.66
CA LEU A 103 13.90 18.01 13.61
C LEU A 103 13.55 19.46 13.95
N SER A 104 13.19 20.26 12.94
CA SER A 104 12.75 21.65 13.13
C SER A 104 11.91 22.13 11.95
N ILE A 105 11.01 23.07 12.23
CA ILE A 105 10.22 23.79 11.22
C ILE A 105 10.45 25.27 11.44
N ASP A 106 10.96 25.96 10.42
CA ASP A 106 11.08 27.42 10.38
C ASP A 106 10.00 27.97 9.44
N LYS A 107 8.96 28.53 10.06
CA LYS A 107 7.81 29.08 9.31
C LYS A 107 8.18 30.31 8.50
N GLU A 108 9.06 31.17 9.04
CA GLU A 108 9.42 32.46 8.42
C GLU A 108 10.34 32.22 7.21
N ALA A 109 11.34 31.35 7.36
CA ALA A 109 12.20 30.91 6.27
C ALA A 109 11.51 29.91 5.33
N ARG A 110 10.33 29.37 5.73
CA ARG A 110 9.63 28.29 5.03
C ARG A 110 10.51 27.07 4.82
N ARG A 111 11.22 26.62 5.87
CA ARG A 111 12.15 25.52 5.83
C ARG A 111 11.82 24.46 6.87
N VAL A 112 12.14 23.21 6.54
CA VAL A 112 12.04 22.10 7.46
C VAL A 112 13.31 21.26 7.41
N ARG A 113 13.78 20.83 8.61
CA ARG A 113 14.87 19.85 8.74
C ARG A 113 14.29 18.51 9.15
N VAL A 114 14.63 17.47 8.42
CA VAL A 114 14.06 16.13 8.59
C VAL A 114 15.12 15.05 8.46
N GLN A 115 14.86 13.89 9.08
CA GLN A 115 15.62 12.67 8.89
C GLN A 115 15.08 11.87 7.67
N PRO A 116 15.91 10.99 7.06
CA PRO A 116 15.56 10.29 5.81
C PRO A 116 14.31 9.41 5.86
N GLY A 117 13.94 8.88 7.00
CA GLY A 117 12.77 8.00 7.18
C GLY A 117 11.44 8.72 7.40
N VAL A 118 11.42 10.07 7.36
CA VAL A 118 10.16 10.83 7.46
C VAL A 118 9.30 10.57 6.23
N VAL A 119 8.04 10.17 6.45
CA VAL A 119 7.07 9.93 5.38
C VAL A 119 6.51 11.25 4.86
N ARG A 120 6.51 11.44 3.54
CA ARG A 120 6.10 12.69 2.88
C ARG A 120 4.73 13.21 3.33
N ASN A 121 3.71 12.37 3.37
CA ASN A 121 2.38 12.80 3.79
C ASN A 121 2.30 13.10 5.30
N GLU A 122 3.08 12.40 6.13
CA GLU A 122 3.15 12.70 7.57
C GLU A 122 3.84 14.05 7.81
N LEU A 123 4.89 14.34 7.03
CA LEU A 123 5.51 15.67 7.02
C LEU A 123 4.50 16.77 6.69
N ASN A 124 3.68 16.57 5.65
CA ASN A 124 2.69 17.56 5.24
C ASN A 124 1.54 17.76 6.23
N LEU A 125 1.17 16.71 6.99
CA LEU A 125 0.22 16.86 8.10
C LEU A 125 0.77 17.80 9.19
N GLU A 126 2.07 17.76 9.43
CA GLU A 126 2.71 18.65 10.40
C GLU A 126 2.89 20.07 9.83
N LEU A 127 3.42 20.20 8.61
CA LEU A 127 3.63 21.48 7.94
C LEU A 127 2.34 22.28 7.75
N ALA A 128 1.21 21.61 7.49
CA ALA A 128 -0.09 22.24 7.32
C ALA A 128 -0.52 23.07 8.54
N LYS A 129 -0.11 22.70 9.75
CA LYS A 129 -0.36 23.46 10.99
C LYS A 129 0.33 24.84 10.98
N HIS A 130 1.34 25.00 10.14
CA HIS A 130 2.13 26.22 9.96
C HIS A 130 1.75 26.98 8.68
N GLY A 131 0.77 26.49 7.91
CA GLY A 131 0.37 27.06 6.62
C GLY A 131 1.34 26.72 5.48
N LEU A 132 2.11 25.65 5.64
CA LEU A 132 3.14 25.19 4.70
C LEU A 132 2.85 23.77 4.21
N PHE A 133 3.50 23.39 3.11
CA PHE A 133 3.58 22.00 2.69
C PHE A 133 4.85 21.75 1.84
N PHE A 134 5.26 20.50 1.73
CA PHE A 134 6.31 20.06 0.82
C PHE A 134 5.65 19.66 -0.51
N GLY A 135 5.87 20.47 -1.55
CA GLY A 135 5.17 20.40 -2.84
C GLY A 135 5.43 19.13 -3.66
N PRO A 136 6.67 18.61 -3.78
CA PRO A 136 6.91 17.39 -4.52
C PRO A 136 6.07 16.22 -4.02
N GLU A 137 5.41 15.51 -4.94
CA GLU A 137 4.50 14.41 -4.63
C GLU A 137 4.88 13.16 -5.42
N THR A 138 4.53 11.99 -4.90
CA THR A 138 4.65 10.71 -5.59
C THR A 138 3.35 9.92 -5.45
N SER A 139 3.07 8.96 -6.32
CA SER A 139 1.95 8.02 -6.15
C SER A 139 2.05 7.22 -4.84
N THR A 140 3.25 7.16 -4.25
CA THR A 140 3.56 6.47 -3.00
C THR A 140 3.64 7.42 -1.79
N ALA A 141 3.19 8.66 -1.89
CA ALA A 141 3.40 9.74 -0.91
C ALA A 141 2.97 9.39 0.54
N ASN A 142 2.00 8.48 0.71
CA ASN A 142 1.57 7.99 2.03
C ASN A 142 2.55 7.02 2.71
N ARG A 143 3.68 6.69 2.03
CA ARG A 143 4.72 5.77 2.51
C ARG A 143 6.11 6.09 1.95
N ALA A 144 6.22 6.88 0.89
CA ALA A 144 7.51 7.39 0.40
C ALA A 144 8.17 8.25 1.47
N MET A 145 9.48 8.08 1.63
CA MET A 145 10.27 8.75 2.66
C MET A 145 11.26 9.71 2.03
N ILE A 146 11.54 10.81 2.74
CA ILE A 146 12.32 11.93 2.21
C ILE A 146 13.69 11.50 1.69
N GLY A 147 14.43 10.64 2.40
CA GLY A 147 15.74 10.16 1.92
C GLY A 147 15.66 9.42 0.57
N GLY A 148 14.60 8.61 0.36
CA GLY A 148 14.35 7.96 -0.93
C GLY A 148 13.91 8.94 -2.00
N MET A 149 13.10 9.95 -1.65
CA MET A 149 12.68 11.00 -2.58
C MET A 149 13.87 11.85 -3.04
N VAL A 150 14.81 12.15 -2.15
CA VAL A 150 16.09 12.81 -2.51
C VAL A 150 16.92 11.89 -3.39
N GLY A 151 17.13 10.63 -2.99
CA GLY A 151 17.92 9.68 -3.77
C GLY A 151 17.45 9.51 -5.22
N ASN A 152 16.15 9.52 -5.46
CA ASN A 152 15.55 9.39 -6.79
C ASN A 152 15.26 10.75 -7.48
N ASN A 153 15.38 11.88 -6.80
CA ASN A 153 14.85 13.17 -7.25
C ASN A 153 13.36 13.08 -7.60
N SER A 154 12.56 12.50 -6.70
CA SER A 154 11.16 12.21 -6.96
C SER A 154 10.33 13.46 -7.20
N CYS A 155 9.36 13.35 -8.09
CA CYS A 155 8.30 14.33 -8.31
C CYS A 155 6.99 13.60 -8.64
N GLY A 156 5.97 14.29 -9.14
CA GLY A 156 4.67 13.66 -9.45
C GLY A 156 3.71 14.62 -10.14
N SER A 157 2.41 14.40 -9.98
CA SER A 157 1.35 15.11 -10.71
C SER A 157 1.44 16.63 -10.61
N ASN A 158 1.91 17.17 -9.49
CA ASN A 158 2.00 18.61 -9.24
C ASN A 158 3.34 19.24 -9.68
N SER A 159 4.23 18.47 -10.34
CA SER A 159 5.57 18.94 -10.69
C SER A 159 5.60 20.09 -11.69
N ILE A 160 4.53 20.30 -12.46
CA ILE A 160 4.38 21.44 -13.36
C ILE A 160 4.31 22.78 -12.61
N VAL A 161 3.98 22.77 -11.31
CA VAL A 161 3.95 23.94 -10.41
C VAL A 161 5.08 23.88 -9.39
N TYR A 162 5.27 22.74 -8.72
CA TYR A 162 6.16 22.62 -7.57
C TYR A 162 7.51 21.94 -7.89
N GLY A 163 7.79 21.61 -9.17
CA GLY A 163 9.05 20.99 -9.55
C GLY A 163 9.27 19.60 -8.93
N SER A 164 10.53 19.31 -8.64
CA SER A 164 11.02 18.05 -8.11
C SER A 164 11.61 18.21 -6.70
N THR A 165 11.99 17.10 -6.07
CA THR A 165 12.66 17.11 -4.76
C THR A 165 13.99 17.89 -4.81
N ARG A 166 14.71 17.87 -5.92
CA ARG A 166 15.95 18.64 -6.17
C ARG A 166 15.74 20.14 -6.02
N ASP A 167 14.61 20.64 -6.50
CA ASP A 167 14.29 22.06 -6.49
C ASP A 167 14.01 22.57 -5.05
N HIS A 168 13.71 21.68 -4.13
CA HIS A 168 13.40 21.95 -2.73
C HIS A 168 14.54 21.59 -1.76
N LEU A 169 15.61 20.92 -2.23
CA LEU A 169 16.69 20.47 -1.39
C LEU A 169 17.70 21.60 -1.12
N VAL A 170 17.70 22.12 0.11
CA VAL A 170 18.56 23.24 0.53
C VAL A 170 19.93 22.77 0.95
N SER A 171 19.96 21.80 1.89
CA SER A 171 21.20 21.22 2.40
C SER A 171 21.03 19.75 2.80
N VAL A 172 22.16 19.03 2.79
CA VAL A 172 22.25 17.62 3.24
C VAL A 172 23.41 17.49 4.19
N ARG A 173 23.15 16.99 5.41
CA ARG A 173 24.19 16.59 6.37
C ARG A 173 24.30 15.07 6.40
N GLY A 174 25.54 14.56 6.46
CA GLY A 174 25.79 13.12 6.45
C GLY A 174 27.27 12.78 6.35
N PHE A 175 27.57 11.67 5.68
CA PHE A 175 28.90 11.09 5.67
C PHE A 175 29.41 10.89 4.23
N PHE A 176 30.70 11.21 4.02
CA PHE A 176 31.45 10.77 2.86
C PHE A 176 31.84 9.28 2.99
N SER A 177 32.35 8.68 1.92
CA SER A 177 32.69 7.26 1.87
C SER A 177 33.88 6.88 2.75
N ASP A 178 34.67 7.83 3.21
CA ASP A 178 35.75 7.64 4.19
C ASP A 178 35.28 7.74 5.65
N GLY A 179 33.99 7.94 5.88
CA GLY A 179 33.37 8.11 7.21
C GLY A 179 33.51 9.51 7.79
N SER A 180 34.07 10.48 7.04
CA SER A 180 34.08 11.89 7.46
C SER A 180 32.69 12.50 7.34
N GLU A 181 32.31 13.31 8.33
CA GLU A 181 31.06 14.05 8.34
C GLU A 181 31.18 15.32 7.48
N GLY A 182 30.09 15.66 6.77
CA GLY A 182 30.01 16.89 5.98
C GLY A 182 28.58 17.41 5.87
N THR A 183 28.50 18.69 5.52
CA THR A 183 27.22 19.35 5.16
C THR A 183 27.40 19.95 3.77
N LEU A 184 26.56 19.48 2.84
CA LEU A 184 26.52 19.95 1.47
C LEU A 184 25.34 20.94 1.33
N GLY A 185 25.60 22.14 0.89
CA GLY A 185 24.62 23.21 0.72
C GLY A 185 25.12 24.28 -0.25
N ALA A 186 24.42 25.41 -0.31
CA ALA A 186 24.79 26.53 -1.16
C ALA A 186 26.10 27.19 -0.66
N LEU A 187 27.00 27.49 -1.58
CA LEU A 187 28.31 28.15 -1.33
C LEU A 187 28.50 29.29 -2.29
N GLY A 188 28.75 30.47 -1.75
CA GLY A 188 29.26 31.59 -2.57
C GLY A 188 30.65 31.32 -3.16
N VAL A 189 31.08 32.11 -4.11
CA VAL A 189 32.36 31.91 -4.81
C VAL A 189 33.56 31.80 -3.85
N GLY A 190 33.62 32.68 -2.81
CA GLY A 190 34.69 32.64 -1.82
C GLY A 190 34.69 31.38 -0.94
N GLU A 191 33.54 30.92 -0.54
CA GLU A 191 33.39 29.69 0.25
C GLU A 191 33.74 28.45 -0.56
N PHE A 192 33.33 28.40 -1.83
CA PHE A 192 33.70 27.33 -2.76
C PHE A 192 35.22 27.26 -2.96
N GLN A 193 35.87 28.42 -3.13
CA GLN A 193 37.32 28.49 -3.25
C GLN A 193 38.03 28.03 -1.98
N ALA A 194 37.49 28.39 -0.80
CA ALA A 194 38.01 27.92 0.48
C ALA A 194 37.92 26.39 0.63
N LYS A 195 36.79 25.80 0.22
CA LYS A 195 36.65 24.31 0.16
C LYS A 195 37.67 23.67 -0.80
N CYS A 196 37.90 24.27 -1.96
CA CYS A 196 38.92 23.80 -2.89
C CYS A 196 40.34 23.92 -2.33
N ALA A 197 40.61 24.89 -1.45
CA ALA A 197 41.92 25.10 -0.85
C ALA A 197 42.23 24.13 0.32
N GLU A 198 41.25 23.41 0.83
CA GLU A 198 41.43 22.38 1.84
C GLU A 198 42.38 21.27 1.34
N ALA A 199 43.61 21.22 1.86
CA ALA A 199 44.64 20.34 1.36
C ALA A 199 44.45 18.86 1.77
N ARG A 200 43.68 18.59 2.83
CA ARG A 200 43.45 17.26 3.40
C ARG A 200 41.98 16.93 3.47
N GLY A 201 41.67 15.62 3.41
CA GLY A 201 40.31 15.09 3.49
C GLY A 201 39.64 14.88 2.12
N LEU A 202 38.63 14.02 2.13
CA LEU A 202 37.90 13.64 0.92
C LEU A 202 37.06 14.82 0.40
N GLU A 203 36.44 15.59 1.29
CA GLU A 203 35.59 16.74 0.94
C GLU A 203 36.33 17.74 0.03
N GLY A 204 37.51 18.26 0.45
CA GLY A 204 38.30 19.20 -0.36
C GLY A 204 38.74 18.61 -1.69
N SER A 205 39.02 17.30 -1.75
CA SER A 205 39.33 16.59 -2.99
C SER A 205 38.16 16.58 -3.97
N VAL A 206 36.93 16.36 -3.47
CA VAL A 206 35.71 16.39 -4.28
C VAL A 206 35.51 17.76 -4.91
N TYR A 207 35.60 18.84 -4.12
CA TYR A 207 35.45 20.21 -4.63
C TYR A 207 36.50 20.55 -5.72
N ARG A 208 37.78 20.19 -5.53
CA ARG A 208 38.82 20.37 -6.55
C ARG A 208 38.56 19.59 -7.82
N SER A 209 38.20 18.30 -7.70
CA SER A 209 37.93 17.46 -8.86
C SER A 209 36.76 18.01 -9.71
N VAL A 210 35.70 18.48 -9.07
CA VAL A 210 34.55 19.06 -9.74
C VAL A 210 34.88 20.41 -10.36
N ARG A 211 35.63 21.30 -9.64
CA ARG A 211 36.11 22.56 -10.17
C ARG A 211 36.91 22.34 -11.44
N ASP A 212 37.90 21.46 -11.40
CA ASP A 212 38.83 21.26 -12.52
C ASP A 212 38.11 20.64 -13.73
N MET A 213 37.16 19.75 -13.50
CA MET A 213 36.37 19.08 -14.53
C MET A 213 35.35 20.03 -15.17
N LEU A 214 34.52 20.73 -14.38
CA LEU A 214 33.45 21.60 -14.90
C LEU A 214 33.90 23.03 -15.19
N GLY A 215 35.10 23.40 -14.76
CA GLY A 215 35.76 24.63 -15.16
C GLY A 215 36.36 24.59 -16.58
N ASP A 216 36.53 23.41 -17.17
CA ASP A 216 36.99 23.22 -18.53
C ASP A 216 35.89 23.60 -19.54
N PRO A 217 36.09 24.61 -20.41
CA PRO A 217 35.08 25.04 -21.39
C PRO A 217 34.66 23.94 -22.36
N GLU A 218 35.54 22.99 -22.70
CA GLU A 218 35.22 21.92 -23.64
C GLU A 218 34.28 20.91 -22.96
N ASN A 219 34.50 20.57 -21.66
CA ASN A 219 33.61 19.71 -20.90
C ASN A 219 32.22 20.35 -20.75
N ARG A 220 32.15 21.63 -20.49
CA ARG A 220 30.89 22.37 -20.41
C ARG A 220 30.12 22.34 -21.73
N ARG A 221 30.83 22.53 -22.85
CA ARG A 221 30.24 22.43 -24.20
C ARG A 221 29.70 21.02 -24.45
N LEU A 222 30.47 19.99 -24.14
CA LEU A 222 30.03 18.59 -24.29
C LEU A 222 28.78 18.29 -23.48
N ILE A 223 28.68 18.79 -22.24
CA ILE A 223 27.48 18.63 -21.38
C ILE A 223 26.29 19.34 -22.06
N THR A 224 26.43 20.59 -22.48
CA THR A 224 25.35 21.35 -23.12
C THR A 224 24.84 20.69 -24.41
N ASP A 225 25.74 20.11 -25.19
CA ASP A 225 25.41 19.49 -26.48
C ASP A 225 24.71 18.13 -26.32
N ASN A 226 25.04 17.36 -25.27
CA ASN A 226 24.65 15.96 -25.15
C ASN A 226 23.56 15.68 -24.09
N PHE A 227 23.37 16.57 -23.11
CA PHE A 227 22.31 16.39 -22.11
C PHE A 227 20.92 16.67 -22.70
N PRO A 228 19.85 16.19 -22.06
CA PRO A 228 18.47 16.48 -22.48
C PRO A 228 18.21 17.99 -22.56
N ARG A 229 17.28 18.39 -23.45
CA ARG A 229 16.90 19.81 -23.60
C ARG A 229 16.47 20.41 -22.26
N THR A 230 16.93 21.61 -21.94
CA THR A 230 16.61 22.34 -20.70
C THR A 230 15.12 22.66 -20.56
N ALA A 231 14.38 22.71 -21.69
CA ALA A 231 12.91 22.88 -21.69
C ALA A 231 12.15 21.67 -21.14
N ILE A 232 12.79 20.51 -20.99
CA ILE A 232 12.18 19.31 -20.41
C ILE A 232 12.32 19.42 -18.89
N PRO A 233 11.21 19.54 -18.12
CA PRO A 233 11.30 19.74 -16.68
C PRO A 233 11.76 18.48 -15.93
N ARG A 234 11.46 17.29 -16.48
CA ARG A 234 11.76 15.98 -15.91
C ARG A 234 13.00 15.37 -16.57
N ARG A 235 14.17 15.62 -15.98
CA ARG A 235 15.47 15.19 -16.49
C ARG A 235 16.25 14.54 -15.36
N ASN A 236 16.24 13.22 -15.32
CA ASN A 236 16.83 12.45 -14.23
C ASN A 236 17.77 11.32 -14.70
N THR A 237 18.26 11.39 -15.96
CA THR A 237 19.22 10.43 -16.51
C THR A 237 20.65 10.78 -16.06
N GLY A 238 21.27 9.91 -15.28
CA GLY A 238 22.61 10.07 -14.74
C GLY A 238 22.74 11.18 -13.70
N TYR A 239 23.99 11.63 -13.48
CA TYR A 239 24.26 12.75 -12.59
C TYR A 239 23.97 14.08 -13.28
N ALA A 240 23.32 15.01 -12.58
CA ALA A 240 22.90 16.30 -13.12
C ALA A 240 24.07 17.30 -13.24
N LEU A 241 25.07 16.98 -14.05
CA LEU A 241 26.25 17.83 -14.29
C LEU A 241 25.90 19.16 -14.96
N ASP A 242 24.87 19.16 -15.79
CA ASP A 242 24.32 20.35 -16.46
C ASP A 242 23.78 21.38 -15.46
N LEU A 243 23.15 20.92 -14.37
CA LEU A 243 22.65 21.79 -13.30
C LEU A 243 23.77 22.24 -12.36
N LEU A 244 24.79 21.41 -12.16
CA LEU A 244 25.89 21.71 -11.26
C LEU A 244 26.85 22.77 -11.87
N MET A 245 27.07 22.70 -13.18
CA MET A 245 27.96 23.68 -13.89
C MET A 245 27.36 25.09 -13.92
N ASP A 246 26.04 25.26 -13.76
CA ASP A 246 25.36 26.55 -13.71
C ASP A 246 25.48 27.18 -12.31
N SER A 247 26.65 27.71 -12.01
CA SER A 247 26.95 28.40 -10.75
C SER A 247 28.05 29.45 -10.92
N ALA A 248 27.98 30.53 -10.14
CA ALA A 248 28.95 31.64 -10.19
C ALA A 248 30.39 31.22 -9.85
N ALA A 249 30.57 30.11 -9.19
CA ALA A 249 31.86 29.55 -8.85
C ALA A 249 32.55 28.86 -10.07
N LEU A 250 31.78 28.47 -11.09
CA LEU A 250 32.25 27.77 -12.29
C LEU A 250 31.99 28.58 -13.57
N ASP A 251 31.00 29.46 -13.56
CA ASP A 251 30.56 30.29 -14.65
C ASP A 251 30.36 31.75 -14.20
N PRO A 252 31.22 32.68 -14.62
CA PRO A 252 31.06 34.08 -14.22
C PRO A 252 29.76 34.75 -14.69
N GLU A 253 29.07 34.16 -15.68
CA GLU A 253 27.77 34.68 -16.15
C GLU A 253 26.60 34.18 -15.33
N SER A 254 26.79 33.16 -14.48
CA SER A 254 25.78 32.66 -13.58
C SER A 254 25.72 33.46 -12.26
N GLU A 255 24.52 33.78 -11.79
CA GLU A 255 24.28 34.42 -10.48
C GLU A 255 24.04 33.41 -9.37
N ARG A 256 24.02 32.11 -9.66
CA ARG A 256 23.63 31.05 -8.73
C ARG A 256 24.80 30.59 -7.89
N ASP A 257 24.55 30.38 -6.60
CA ASP A 257 25.51 29.74 -5.72
C ASP A 257 25.78 28.28 -6.15
N PHE A 258 27.00 27.84 -5.93
CA PHE A 258 27.36 26.44 -6.11
C PHE A 258 26.67 25.59 -5.05
N ASN A 259 26.01 24.48 -5.47
CA ASN A 259 25.34 23.61 -4.51
C ASN A 259 25.33 22.15 -4.95
N PHE A 260 26.05 21.29 -4.23
CA PHE A 260 26.04 19.84 -4.46
C PHE A 260 24.67 19.17 -4.24
N CYS A 261 23.72 19.80 -3.58
CA CYS A 261 22.35 19.27 -3.44
C CYS A 261 21.71 18.99 -4.81
N ARG A 262 22.06 19.77 -5.85
CA ARG A 262 21.61 19.55 -7.23
C ARG A 262 22.09 18.21 -7.80
N LEU A 263 23.26 17.73 -7.35
CA LEU A 263 23.84 16.46 -7.73
C LEU A 263 23.38 15.31 -6.84
N ILE A 264 23.25 15.56 -5.53
CA ILE A 264 22.83 14.53 -4.54
C ILE A 264 21.40 14.10 -4.78
N ALA A 265 20.49 15.04 -5.12
CA ALA A 265 19.15 14.68 -5.57
C ALA A 265 19.23 13.98 -6.94
N GLY A 266 18.80 12.70 -6.96
CA GLY A 266 18.90 11.83 -8.13
C GLY A 266 20.22 11.03 -8.22
N SER A 267 21.09 11.10 -7.20
CA SER A 267 22.32 10.30 -7.17
C SER A 267 22.11 8.84 -6.73
N GLU A 268 20.92 8.43 -6.41
CA GLU A 268 20.58 7.07 -6.00
C GLU A 268 21.39 6.54 -4.80
N GLY A 269 21.88 7.46 -3.94
CA GLY A 269 22.71 7.11 -2.79
C GLY A 269 24.11 6.60 -3.16
N THR A 270 24.63 6.98 -4.35
CA THR A 270 25.94 6.55 -4.83
C THR A 270 27.09 7.48 -4.44
N LEU A 271 26.78 8.70 -3.97
CA LEU A 271 27.81 9.73 -3.74
C LEU A 271 27.98 10.08 -2.26
N PHE A 272 26.91 10.22 -1.51
CA PHE A 272 26.92 10.71 -0.13
C PHE A 272 25.82 10.04 0.68
N PHE A 273 26.13 9.70 1.95
CA PHE A 273 25.17 9.05 2.84
C PHE A 273 24.48 10.10 3.73
N GLY A 274 23.33 10.62 3.28
CA GLY A 274 22.59 11.65 4.00
C GLY A 274 21.83 11.09 5.22
N VAL A 275 21.96 11.77 6.37
CA VAL A 275 21.24 11.46 7.61
C VAL A 275 20.28 12.56 8.04
N GLU A 276 20.42 13.77 7.45
CA GLU A 276 19.55 14.92 7.67
C GLU A 276 19.41 15.73 6.38
N PHE A 277 18.20 16.21 6.11
CA PHE A 277 17.85 17.00 4.94
C PHE A 277 17.13 18.28 5.36
N GLU A 278 17.59 19.43 4.85
CA GLU A 278 16.88 20.70 4.93
C GLU A 278 16.13 20.93 3.61
N LEU A 279 14.84 21.19 3.70
CA LEU A 279 13.95 21.34 2.55
C LEU A 279 13.26 22.70 2.60
N ASP A 280 13.17 23.36 1.44
CA ASP A 280 12.26 24.47 1.23
C ASP A 280 10.82 23.96 1.15
N CYS A 281 9.89 24.72 1.72
CA CYS A 281 8.47 24.43 1.76
C CYS A 281 7.68 25.49 1.01
N ASP A 282 6.59 25.06 0.38
CA ASP A 282 5.65 25.94 -0.31
C ASP A 282 4.55 26.43 0.64
N PRO A 283 3.96 27.60 0.39
CA PRO A 283 2.67 27.99 0.99
C PRO A 283 1.58 26.99 0.58
N LEU A 284 0.57 26.79 1.43
CA LEU A 284 -0.57 25.94 1.08
C LEU A 284 -1.14 26.34 -0.28
N PRO A 285 -1.56 25.36 -1.11
CA PRO A 285 -2.05 25.62 -2.46
C PRO A 285 -3.32 26.49 -2.44
N PRO A 286 -3.61 27.23 -3.51
CA PRO A 286 -4.81 28.04 -3.64
C PRO A 286 -6.07 27.28 -3.24
N PRO A 287 -7.00 27.90 -2.45
CA PRO A 287 -8.10 27.17 -1.80
C PRO A 287 -9.20 26.72 -2.75
N HIS A 288 -9.42 27.45 -3.87
CA HIS A 288 -10.45 27.11 -4.83
C HIS A 288 -9.89 26.14 -5.87
N ALA A 289 -10.37 24.89 -5.87
CA ALA A 289 -9.91 23.82 -6.75
C ALA A 289 -11.04 23.07 -7.43
N ALA A 290 -10.82 22.67 -8.67
CA ALA A 290 -11.70 21.79 -9.42
C ALA A 290 -10.91 20.87 -10.35
N LEU A 291 -11.45 19.67 -10.63
CA LEU A 291 -10.97 18.79 -11.69
C LEU A 291 -11.89 18.90 -12.91
N VAL A 292 -11.31 19.16 -14.07
CA VAL A 292 -11.98 19.02 -15.36
C VAL A 292 -11.53 17.70 -15.97
N CYS A 293 -12.44 16.73 -16.07
CA CYS A 293 -12.12 15.38 -16.57
C CYS A 293 -12.54 15.25 -18.03
N GLY A 294 -11.66 15.62 -18.97
CA GLY A 294 -11.92 15.49 -20.41
C GLY A 294 -11.95 14.02 -20.86
N HIS A 295 -13.01 13.62 -21.56
CA HIS A 295 -13.20 12.25 -22.09
C HIS A 295 -12.94 12.24 -23.59
N PHE A 296 -11.98 11.43 -24.04
CA PHE A 296 -11.49 11.40 -25.42
C PHE A 296 -11.63 10.00 -26.03
N ALA A 297 -11.76 9.95 -27.36
CA ALA A 297 -11.84 8.69 -28.10
C ALA A 297 -10.51 7.92 -28.14
N SER A 298 -9.38 8.63 -28.03
CA SER A 298 -8.05 8.04 -28.09
C SER A 298 -7.03 8.77 -27.20
N VAL A 299 -5.90 8.10 -26.94
CA VAL A 299 -4.76 8.71 -26.26
C VAL A 299 -4.18 9.88 -27.10
N ASP A 300 -4.04 9.74 -28.42
CA ASP A 300 -3.54 10.82 -29.28
C ASP A 300 -4.39 12.10 -29.16
N GLU A 301 -5.72 11.97 -29.23
CA GLU A 301 -6.62 13.11 -29.07
C GLU A 301 -6.43 13.79 -27.71
N SER A 302 -6.31 12.99 -26.64
CA SER A 302 -6.10 13.52 -25.28
C SER A 302 -4.77 14.26 -25.13
N LEU A 303 -3.69 13.81 -25.81
CA LEU A 303 -2.38 14.47 -25.78
C LEU A 303 -2.39 15.80 -26.55
N ARG A 304 -3.14 15.91 -27.65
CA ARG A 304 -3.34 17.17 -28.34
C ARG A 304 -4.19 18.15 -27.51
N ALA A 305 -5.21 17.63 -26.83
CA ALA A 305 -6.03 18.42 -25.90
C ALA A 305 -5.25 18.88 -24.67
N ASN A 306 -4.23 18.12 -24.25
CA ASN A 306 -3.32 18.48 -23.15
C ASN A 306 -2.57 19.81 -23.45
N LEU A 307 -2.16 20.05 -24.69
CA LEU A 307 -1.47 21.30 -25.05
C LEU A 307 -2.37 22.53 -24.83
N ILE A 308 -3.68 22.40 -25.12
CA ILE A 308 -4.66 23.45 -24.81
C ILE A 308 -4.84 23.62 -23.29
N ALA A 309 -4.88 22.52 -22.55
CA ALA A 309 -5.04 22.57 -21.10
C ALA A 309 -3.90 23.31 -20.40
N LEU A 310 -2.66 23.14 -20.87
CA LEU A 310 -1.47 23.80 -20.31
C LEU A 310 -1.49 25.32 -20.44
N GLU A 311 -2.17 25.88 -21.44
CA GLU A 311 -2.32 27.33 -21.59
C GLU A 311 -3.18 27.95 -20.46
N HIS A 312 -3.97 27.10 -19.72
CA HIS A 312 -4.75 27.51 -18.56
C HIS A 312 -4.02 27.38 -17.21
N THR A 313 -2.70 27.17 -17.26
CA THR A 313 -1.85 27.03 -16.04
C THR A 313 -2.47 26.09 -15.01
N PRO A 314 -2.66 24.80 -15.34
CA PRO A 314 -3.19 23.81 -14.40
C PRO A 314 -2.17 23.50 -13.31
N SER A 315 -2.65 23.03 -12.14
CA SER A 315 -1.78 22.49 -11.09
C SER A 315 -1.38 21.03 -11.35
N ALA A 316 -2.21 20.30 -12.10
CA ALA A 316 -1.89 18.95 -12.58
C ALA A 316 -2.61 18.68 -13.91
N CYS A 317 -2.01 17.85 -14.77
CA CYS A 317 -2.61 17.38 -16.01
C CYS A 317 -2.20 15.93 -16.27
N GLU A 318 -3.14 14.99 -16.00
CA GLU A 318 -2.88 13.58 -15.83
C GLU A 318 -3.71 12.72 -16.78
N LEU A 319 -3.10 11.76 -17.43
CA LEU A 319 -3.78 10.84 -18.36
C LEU A 319 -4.14 9.52 -17.67
N ILE A 320 -5.33 8.99 -17.97
CA ILE A 320 -5.79 7.65 -17.60
C ILE A 320 -6.33 6.98 -18.87
N ASP A 321 -5.74 5.88 -19.31
CA ASP A 321 -6.18 5.17 -20.50
C ASP A 321 -7.31 4.17 -20.24
N ARG A 322 -7.88 3.61 -21.32
CA ARG A 322 -8.94 2.61 -21.28
C ARG A 322 -8.52 1.36 -20.48
N HIS A 323 -7.28 0.88 -20.59
CA HIS A 323 -6.84 -0.35 -19.93
C HIS A 323 -6.90 -0.23 -18.40
N ILE A 324 -6.49 0.92 -17.87
CA ILE A 324 -6.62 1.21 -16.43
C ILE A 324 -8.08 1.32 -16.03
N LEU A 325 -8.90 2.04 -16.82
CA LEU A 325 -10.33 2.16 -16.54
C LEU A 325 -11.02 0.79 -16.53
N ASP A 326 -10.63 -0.14 -17.38
CA ASP A 326 -11.16 -1.51 -17.39
C ASP A 326 -10.74 -2.30 -16.14
N CYS A 327 -9.49 -2.19 -15.69
CA CYS A 327 -9.03 -2.82 -14.45
C CYS A 327 -9.81 -2.36 -13.21
N THR A 328 -10.34 -1.12 -13.21
CA THR A 328 -11.16 -0.61 -12.11
C THR A 328 -12.53 -1.28 -12.00
N LYS A 329 -13.05 -1.87 -13.10
CA LYS A 329 -14.37 -2.53 -13.13
C LYS A 329 -14.44 -3.77 -12.20
N SER A 330 -13.32 -4.44 -11.96
CA SER A 330 -13.23 -5.64 -11.12
C SER A 330 -12.68 -5.37 -9.72
N ASN A 331 -12.13 -4.18 -9.44
CA ASN A 331 -11.58 -3.84 -8.13
C ASN A 331 -12.65 -3.18 -7.26
N LEU A 332 -12.99 -3.80 -6.11
CA LEU A 332 -14.10 -3.39 -5.25
C LEU A 332 -13.97 -1.95 -4.72
N ALA A 333 -12.77 -1.51 -4.37
CA ALA A 333 -12.54 -0.15 -3.90
C ALA A 333 -12.70 0.86 -5.05
N GLN A 334 -12.13 0.54 -6.22
CA GLN A 334 -12.12 1.48 -7.35
C GLN A 334 -13.46 1.55 -8.10
N GLN A 335 -14.30 0.53 -8.01
CA GLN A 335 -15.68 0.61 -8.54
C GLN A 335 -16.44 1.82 -8.00
N ARG A 336 -16.25 2.15 -6.73
CA ARG A 336 -16.90 3.29 -6.06
C ARG A 336 -16.39 4.64 -6.55
N ASN A 337 -15.18 4.67 -7.09
CA ASN A 337 -14.50 5.87 -7.55
C ASN A 337 -14.78 6.19 -9.02
N ARG A 338 -15.60 5.39 -9.72
CA ARG A 338 -15.88 5.50 -11.14
C ARG A 338 -17.03 6.46 -11.53
N SER A 339 -17.67 7.13 -10.56
CA SER A 339 -18.87 7.97 -10.81
C SER A 339 -18.66 9.04 -11.89
N PHE A 340 -17.42 9.48 -12.11
CA PHE A 340 -17.07 10.50 -13.10
C PHE A 340 -16.86 9.95 -14.51
N VAL A 341 -16.75 8.64 -14.70
CA VAL A 341 -16.49 8.02 -16.02
C VAL A 341 -17.79 7.94 -16.82
N LEU A 342 -17.87 8.72 -17.89
CA LEU A 342 -19.02 8.81 -18.77
C LEU A 342 -18.75 8.05 -20.07
N GLY A 343 -19.65 7.16 -20.47
CA GLY A 343 -19.49 6.34 -21.66
C GLY A 343 -18.34 5.35 -21.59
N ASP A 344 -17.61 5.17 -22.71
CA ASP A 344 -16.48 4.25 -22.84
C ASP A 344 -15.26 4.97 -23.45
N PRO A 345 -14.59 5.85 -22.68
CA PRO A 345 -13.48 6.65 -23.18
C PRO A 345 -12.25 5.81 -23.54
N GLY A 346 -11.57 6.19 -24.62
CA GLY A 346 -10.23 5.69 -24.96
C GLY A 346 -9.18 6.24 -24.01
N ALA A 347 -9.39 7.48 -23.55
CA ALA A 347 -8.57 8.12 -22.51
C ALA A 347 -9.39 9.19 -21.77
N ILE A 348 -9.01 9.45 -20.51
CA ILE A 348 -9.46 10.59 -19.72
C ILE A 348 -8.24 11.44 -19.37
N LEU A 349 -8.32 12.76 -19.64
CA LEU A 349 -7.35 13.74 -19.18
C LEU A 349 -7.94 14.45 -17.95
N VAL A 350 -7.29 14.30 -16.81
CA VAL A 350 -7.66 14.93 -15.54
C VAL A 350 -6.87 16.22 -15.39
N VAL A 351 -7.52 17.37 -15.52
CA VAL A 351 -6.92 18.69 -15.40
C VAL A 351 -7.33 19.32 -14.08
N GLU A 352 -6.38 19.54 -13.18
CA GLU A 352 -6.64 20.26 -11.92
C GLU A 352 -6.38 21.75 -12.12
N LEU A 353 -7.40 22.56 -11.85
CA LEU A 353 -7.30 24.01 -11.82
C LEU A 353 -7.43 24.52 -10.39
N ARG A 354 -6.51 25.40 -9.98
CA ARG A 354 -6.53 26.06 -8.66
C ARG A 354 -6.38 27.55 -8.82
N ARG A 355 -7.16 28.34 -8.03
CA ARG A 355 -7.11 29.80 -8.06
C ARG A 355 -7.35 30.35 -6.64
N GLU A 356 -6.87 31.56 -6.39
CA GLU A 356 -7.13 32.29 -5.15
C GLU A 356 -8.59 32.72 -5.02
N GLU A 357 -9.23 33.03 -6.17
CA GLU A 357 -10.63 33.50 -6.23
C GLU A 357 -11.49 32.46 -6.97
N GLY A 358 -12.71 32.23 -6.44
CA GLY A 358 -13.65 31.28 -7.02
C GLY A 358 -14.10 31.70 -8.42
N ALA A 359 -14.31 33.02 -8.68
CA ALA A 359 -14.69 33.52 -10.00
C ALA A 359 -13.62 33.23 -11.07
N ALA A 360 -12.34 33.46 -10.75
CA ALA A 360 -11.24 33.16 -11.65
C ALA A 360 -11.11 31.65 -11.95
N LEU A 361 -11.52 30.80 -11.00
CA LEU A 361 -11.58 29.36 -11.24
C LEU A 361 -12.69 29.01 -12.25
N GLU A 362 -13.89 29.56 -12.08
CA GLU A 362 -15.01 29.29 -13.00
C GLU A 362 -14.71 29.79 -14.43
N ASP A 363 -14.09 30.97 -14.56
CA ASP A 363 -13.66 31.52 -15.86
C ASP A 363 -12.63 30.59 -16.54
N ALA A 364 -11.65 30.08 -15.79
CA ALA A 364 -10.66 29.14 -16.32
C ALA A 364 -11.28 27.82 -16.76
N ILE A 365 -12.25 27.28 -16.02
CA ILE A 365 -12.98 26.06 -16.36
C ILE A 365 -13.79 26.27 -17.66
N ALA A 366 -14.57 27.35 -17.73
CA ALA A 366 -15.40 27.66 -18.90
C ALA A 366 -14.53 27.88 -20.14
N SER A 367 -13.42 28.59 -20.03
CA SER A 367 -12.45 28.81 -21.08
C SER A 367 -11.86 27.50 -21.61
N LEU A 368 -11.41 26.61 -20.73
CA LEU A 368 -10.84 25.32 -21.08
C LEU A 368 -11.86 24.45 -21.85
N GLN A 369 -13.07 24.31 -21.32
CA GLN A 369 -14.15 23.53 -21.96
C GLN A 369 -14.52 24.10 -23.34
N SER A 370 -14.63 25.43 -23.45
CA SER A 370 -14.91 26.13 -24.72
C SER A 370 -13.83 25.90 -25.76
N ARG A 371 -12.57 25.96 -25.38
CA ARG A 371 -11.43 25.75 -26.29
C ARG A 371 -11.32 24.30 -26.76
N TRP A 372 -11.54 23.32 -25.88
CA TRP A 372 -11.62 21.92 -26.30
C TRP A 372 -12.76 21.68 -27.28
N SER A 373 -13.94 22.21 -26.97
CA SER A 373 -15.11 22.12 -27.87
C SER A 373 -14.84 22.78 -29.24
N ALA A 374 -14.24 23.97 -29.26
CA ALA A 374 -13.90 24.69 -30.50
C ALA A 374 -12.84 23.94 -31.34
N ALA A 375 -11.93 23.21 -30.70
CA ALA A 375 -10.94 22.37 -31.36
C ALA A 375 -11.49 21.01 -31.79
N GLY A 376 -12.73 20.67 -31.41
CA GLY A 376 -13.36 19.37 -31.70
C GLY A 376 -12.82 18.23 -30.85
N PHE A 377 -12.25 18.50 -29.67
CA PHE A 377 -11.68 17.52 -28.78
C PHE A 377 -12.64 17.10 -27.66
N GLY A 378 -12.73 15.79 -27.43
CA GLY A 378 -13.49 15.18 -26.37
C GLY A 378 -15.00 15.22 -26.57
N TYR A 379 -15.71 14.30 -25.95
CA TYR A 379 -17.17 14.22 -26.01
C TYR A 379 -17.85 14.56 -24.67
N ALA A 380 -17.09 14.65 -23.58
CA ALA A 380 -17.54 15.05 -22.26
C ALA A 380 -16.39 15.64 -21.45
N ALA A 381 -16.71 16.59 -20.55
CA ALA A 381 -15.73 17.20 -19.66
C ALA A 381 -16.40 17.56 -18.30
N PRO A 382 -16.81 16.56 -17.47
CA PRO A 382 -17.39 16.83 -16.17
C PRO A 382 -16.42 17.57 -15.27
N VAL A 383 -16.98 18.44 -14.41
CA VAL A 383 -16.25 19.24 -13.42
C VAL A 383 -16.54 18.70 -12.03
N LEU A 384 -15.51 18.31 -11.31
CA LEU A 384 -15.61 17.66 -10.01
C LEU A 384 -14.94 18.51 -8.92
N ARG A 385 -15.49 18.48 -7.70
CA ARG A 385 -15.03 19.26 -6.56
C ARG A 385 -15.08 18.45 -5.27
N GLY A 386 -14.27 18.83 -4.29
CA GLY A 386 -14.30 18.25 -2.95
C GLY A 386 -14.08 16.73 -2.93
N GLU A 387 -15.02 15.99 -2.33
CA GLU A 387 -14.92 14.52 -2.19
C GLU A 387 -14.92 13.78 -3.54
N GLU A 388 -15.59 14.31 -4.56
CA GLU A 388 -15.58 13.71 -5.90
C GLU A 388 -14.20 13.82 -6.54
N SER A 389 -13.52 14.97 -6.39
CA SER A 389 -12.12 15.13 -6.83
C SER A 389 -11.20 14.13 -6.12
N ALA A 390 -11.39 13.91 -4.83
CA ALA A 390 -10.60 12.94 -4.07
C ALA A 390 -10.73 11.52 -4.61
N LYS A 391 -11.94 11.10 -5.06
CA LYS A 391 -12.17 9.79 -5.69
C LYS A 391 -11.42 9.64 -7.01
N VAL A 392 -11.37 10.68 -7.83
CA VAL A 392 -10.59 10.67 -9.10
C VAL A 392 -9.12 10.47 -8.81
N TRP A 393 -8.57 11.23 -7.86
CA TRP A 393 -7.16 11.11 -7.46
C TRP A 393 -6.84 9.75 -6.85
N GLU A 394 -7.75 9.16 -6.08
CA GLU A 394 -7.59 7.81 -5.54
C GLU A 394 -7.51 6.75 -6.66
N LEU A 395 -8.43 6.82 -7.64
CA LEU A 395 -8.42 5.93 -8.81
C LEU A 395 -7.14 6.09 -9.62
N ARG A 396 -6.72 7.34 -9.87
CA ARG A 396 -5.48 7.64 -10.61
C ARG A 396 -4.25 7.04 -9.89
N ARG A 397 -4.10 7.22 -8.57
CA ARG A 397 -2.99 6.66 -7.77
C ARG A 397 -2.97 5.14 -7.76
N ALA A 398 -4.12 4.49 -7.85
CA ALA A 398 -4.22 3.03 -7.87
C ALA A 398 -3.74 2.40 -9.20
N GLY A 399 -3.58 3.17 -10.27
CA GLY A 399 -3.31 2.70 -11.64
C GLY A 399 -2.19 1.66 -11.74
N GLN A 400 -1.03 1.93 -11.13
CA GLN A 400 0.12 1.00 -11.13
C GLN A 400 -0.21 -0.37 -10.51
N GLY A 401 -0.89 -0.37 -9.38
CA GLY A 401 -1.27 -1.61 -8.70
C GLY A 401 -2.37 -2.38 -9.44
N LEU A 402 -3.31 -1.65 -10.07
CA LEU A 402 -4.40 -2.25 -10.83
C LEU A 402 -3.88 -3.08 -12.02
N MET A 403 -2.83 -2.62 -12.68
CA MET A 403 -2.20 -3.34 -13.79
C MET A 403 -1.63 -4.71 -13.37
N SER A 404 -1.24 -4.89 -12.11
CA SER A 404 -0.76 -6.18 -11.59
C SER A 404 -1.84 -7.26 -11.56
N ASN A 405 -3.13 -6.91 -11.73
CA ASN A 405 -4.25 -7.85 -11.76
C ASN A 405 -4.44 -8.56 -13.12
N VAL A 406 -3.66 -8.23 -14.15
CA VAL A 406 -3.65 -8.98 -15.41
C VAL A 406 -3.31 -10.45 -15.10
N VAL A 407 -4.15 -11.38 -15.58
CA VAL A 407 -3.98 -12.83 -15.34
C VAL A 407 -2.90 -13.39 -16.26
N GLY A 408 -2.12 -14.35 -15.77
CA GLY A 408 -1.05 -15.01 -16.52
C GLY A 408 0.34 -14.47 -16.18
N ASP A 409 1.34 -14.91 -16.95
CA ASP A 409 2.77 -14.60 -16.71
C ASP A 409 3.24 -13.36 -17.47
N ALA A 410 2.60 -12.99 -18.57
CA ALA A 410 2.80 -11.70 -19.22
C ALA A 410 2.20 -10.57 -18.38
N LYS A 411 3.04 -9.61 -17.99
CA LYS A 411 2.66 -8.49 -17.13
C LYS A 411 3.09 -7.16 -17.75
N PRO A 412 2.36 -6.07 -17.48
CA PRO A 412 2.86 -4.71 -17.77
C PRO A 412 4.12 -4.44 -16.95
N ARG A 413 5.24 -4.11 -17.63
CA ARG A 413 6.56 -3.97 -17.00
C ARG A 413 7.12 -2.57 -17.15
N GLU A 414 7.99 -2.21 -16.20
CA GLU A 414 8.58 -0.88 -16.04
C GLU A 414 9.79 -0.62 -16.97
N VAL A 415 9.79 -1.13 -18.20
CA VAL A 415 10.99 -1.09 -19.06
C VAL A 415 11.29 0.30 -19.64
N VAL A 416 10.25 1.00 -20.12
CA VAL A 416 10.36 2.30 -20.80
C VAL A 416 9.33 3.31 -20.28
N GLU A 417 8.91 3.14 -19.04
CA GLU A 417 7.77 3.86 -18.46
C GLU A 417 8.04 5.33 -18.14
N ASP A 418 9.29 5.72 -17.97
CA ASP A 418 9.72 6.95 -17.31
C ASP A 418 10.40 7.92 -18.30
N THR A 419 10.13 7.74 -19.60
CA THR A 419 10.73 8.56 -20.64
C THR A 419 10.04 9.91 -20.75
N ALA A 420 10.83 11.00 -20.76
CA ALA A 420 10.34 12.37 -20.83
C ALA A 420 10.87 13.08 -22.07
N VAL A 421 9.97 13.81 -22.74
CA VAL A 421 10.27 14.67 -23.89
C VAL A 421 9.69 16.07 -23.69
N ASP A 422 10.00 17.01 -24.56
CA ASP A 422 9.29 18.30 -24.55
C ASP A 422 7.79 18.03 -24.74
N VAL A 423 6.95 18.63 -23.92
CA VAL A 423 5.50 18.38 -23.93
C VAL A 423 4.87 18.66 -25.30
N ARG A 424 5.46 19.56 -26.08
CA ARG A 424 5.00 19.89 -27.44
C ARG A 424 5.26 18.74 -28.43
N ASP A 425 6.30 17.94 -28.17
CA ASP A 425 6.68 16.79 -29.00
C ASP A 425 5.96 15.50 -28.54
N LEU A 426 5.29 15.50 -27.38
CA LEU A 426 4.72 14.30 -26.75
C LEU A 426 3.73 13.54 -27.66
N PRO A 427 2.79 14.19 -28.39
CA PRO A 427 1.88 13.47 -29.30
C PRO A 427 2.64 12.69 -30.40
N ASP A 428 3.61 13.32 -31.05
CA ASP A 428 4.36 12.71 -32.14
C ASP A 428 5.34 11.64 -31.61
N TYR A 429 5.97 11.89 -30.45
CA TYR A 429 6.76 10.89 -29.74
C TYR A 429 5.97 9.62 -29.43
N ILE A 430 4.75 9.73 -28.88
CA ILE A 430 3.90 8.59 -28.56
C ILE A 430 3.40 7.89 -29.84
N ALA A 431 3.16 8.60 -30.91
CA ALA A 431 2.81 7.99 -32.20
C ALA A 431 3.95 7.11 -32.74
N GLU A 432 5.20 7.60 -32.73
CA GLU A 432 6.39 6.82 -33.13
C GLU A 432 6.64 5.65 -32.15
N PHE A 433 6.51 5.89 -30.85
CA PHE A 433 6.61 4.87 -29.81
C PHE A 433 5.63 3.70 -30.08
N ASN A 434 4.37 4.02 -30.36
CA ASN A 434 3.34 3.04 -30.70
C ASN A 434 3.66 2.28 -31.98
N ALA A 435 4.19 2.95 -32.99
CA ALA A 435 4.61 2.30 -34.24
C ALA A 435 5.71 1.27 -33.98
N ILE A 436 6.72 1.60 -33.16
CA ILE A 436 7.77 0.65 -32.76
C ILE A 436 7.18 -0.58 -32.08
N LEU A 437 6.34 -0.39 -31.06
CA LEU A 437 5.75 -1.51 -30.30
C LEU A 437 4.88 -2.40 -31.16
N ARG A 438 4.01 -1.82 -32.00
CA ARG A 438 3.09 -2.53 -32.86
C ARG A 438 3.80 -3.23 -34.03
N ASP A 439 4.61 -2.50 -34.77
CA ASP A 439 5.11 -2.95 -36.06
C ASP A 439 6.34 -3.86 -35.92
N LYS A 440 7.18 -3.64 -34.89
CA LYS A 440 8.37 -4.45 -34.65
C LYS A 440 8.15 -5.58 -33.64
N TYR A 441 7.35 -5.33 -32.61
CA TYR A 441 7.20 -6.28 -31.49
C TYR A 441 5.81 -6.93 -31.42
N GLY A 442 4.79 -6.39 -32.05
CA GLY A 442 3.42 -6.90 -32.00
C GLY A 442 2.79 -6.85 -30.62
N ILE A 443 3.17 -5.86 -29.78
CA ILE A 443 2.70 -5.76 -28.40
C ILE A 443 1.92 -4.46 -28.18
N ASN A 444 1.00 -4.51 -27.21
CA ASN A 444 0.25 -3.34 -26.72
C ASN A 444 0.92 -2.74 -25.50
N CYS A 445 0.54 -1.48 -25.21
CA CYS A 445 1.04 -0.71 -24.10
C CYS A 445 -0.12 -0.09 -23.31
N VAL A 446 0.07 0.06 -22.01
CA VAL A 446 -0.80 0.81 -21.11
C VAL A 446 -0.20 2.20 -20.90
N TYR A 447 -1.02 3.25 -20.85
CA TYR A 447 -0.60 4.64 -20.72
C TYR A 447 -1.28 5.30 -19.51
N TYR A 448 -0.50 5.96 -18.69
CA TYR A 448 -1.05 6.80 -17.61
C TYR A 448 -0.02 7.83 -17.14
N ALA A 449 -0.45 8.79 -16.33
CA ALA A 449 0.32 9.81 -15.62
C ALA A 449 0.53 11.12 -16.39
N HIS A 450 1.54 11.72 -16.22
CA HIS A 450 2.05 13.08 -16.24
C HIS A 450 2.09 13.75 -17.63
N ALA A 451 0.97 13.72 -18.37
CA ALA A 451 0.88 14.32 -19.70
C ALA A 451 1.31 15.80 -19.69
N GLY A 452 0.99 16.54 -18.61
CA GLY A 452 1.34 17.96 -18.47
C GLY A 452 2.84 18.26 -18.43
N SER A 453 3.67 17.30 -18.03
CA SER A 453 5.15 17.46 -17.96
C SER A 453 5.92 16.79 -19.08
N GLY A 454 5.24 16.26 -20.10
CA GLY A 454 5.88 15.59 -21.23
C GLY A 454 6.36 14.17 -20.93
N GLU A 455 5.80 13.53 -19.90
CA GLU A 455 6.12 12.18 -19.47
C GLU A 455 4.85 11.33 -19.35
N LEU A 456 4.87 10.16 -19.97
CA LEU A 456 3.83 9.15 -19.76
C LEU A 456 4.45 7.86 -19.26
N HIS A 457 3.83 7.26 -18.23
CA HIS A 457 4.18 5.92 -17.84
C HIS A 457 3.63 4.92 -18.85
N THR A 458 4.54 4.37 -19.64
CA THR A 458 4.25 3.44 -20.72
C THR A 458 4.65 2.02 -20.30
N ARG A 459 3.68 1.09 -20.23
CA ARG A 459 3.92 -0.26 -19.73
C ARG A 459 3.53 -1.33 -20.74
N PRO A 460 4.49 -1.73 -21.62
CA PRO A 460 4.31 -2.88 -22.50
C PRO A 460 4.22 -4.19 -21.71
N LEU A 461 3.53 -5.19 -22.30
CA LEU A 461 3.35 -6.51 -21.68
C LEU A 461 4.49 -7.45 -22.06
N PHE A 462 5.19 -8.00 -21.06
CA PHE A 462 6.26 -8.98 -21.23
C PHE A 462 6.07 -10.20 -20.32
N ASP A 463 6.42 -11.39 -20.85
CA ASP A 463 6.64 -12.58 -20.04
C ASP A 463 8.15 -12.76 -19.77
N LEU A 464 8.63 -12.25 -18.65
CA LEU A 464 10.04 -12.31 -18.26
C LEU A 464 10.50 -13.71 -17.80
N LYS A 465 9.59 -14.68 -17.68
CA LYS A 465 9.90 -16.08 -17.40
C LYS A 465 10.40 -16.82 -18.66
N THR A 466 10.25 -16.22 -19.84
CA THR A 466 10.70 -16.77 -21.11
C THR A 466 11.94 -16.05 -21.67
N ALA A 467 12.79 -16.79 -22.36
CA ALA A 467 13.93 -16.20 -23.05
C ALA A 467 13.49 -15.23 -24.17
N ALA A 468 12.37 -15.50 -24.83
CA ALA A 468 11.81 -14.61 -25.86
C ALA A 468 11.34 -13.28 -25.25
N GLY A 469 10.59 -13.33 -24.12
CA GLY A 469 10.13 -12.13 -23.42
C GLY A 469 11.28 -11.26 -22.92
N ARG A 470 12.38 -11.85 -22.42
CA ARG A 470 13.59 -11.09 -22.01
C ARG A 470 14.29 -10.43 -23.19
N ARG A 471 14.43 -11.14 -24.33
CA ARG A 471 15.00 -10.51 -25.55
C ARG A 471 14.14 -9.33 -26.01
N MET A 472 12.82 -9.50 -25.97
CA MET A 472 11.88 -8.43 -26.29
C MET A 472 11.98 -7.26 -25.30
N PHE A 473 12.08 -7.52 -24.00
CA PHE A 473 12.26 -6.54 -22.94
C PHE A 473 13.49 -5.64 -23.19
N ARG A 474 14.66 -6.25 -23.47
CA ARG A 474 15.88 -5.55 -23.84
C ARG A 474 15.76 -4.81 -25.19
N GLY A 475 15.17 -5.47 -26.21
CA GLY A 475 15.00 -4.89 -27.54
C GLY A 475 14.14 -3.62 -27.51
N VAL A 476 13.04 -3.65 -26.80
CA VAL A 476 12.16 -2.46 -26.63
C VAL A 476 12.91 -1.36 -25.91
N ALA A 477 13.63 -1.65 -24.82
CA ALA A 477 14.43 -0.65 -24.11
C ALA A 477 15.45 0.04 -25.03
N THR A 478 16.14 -0.76 -25.86
CA THR A 478 17.13 -0.24 -26.81
C THR A 478 16.51 0.66 -27.87
N ASP A 479 15.42 0.23 -28.52
CA ASP A 479 14.77 1.00 -29.58
C ASP A 479 14.17 2.31 -29.03
N ILE A 480 13.59 2.26 -27.83
CA ILE A 480 13.02 3.45 -27.21
C ILE A 480 14.11 4.41 -26.71
N ALA A 481 15.27 3.91 -26.24
CA ALA A 481 16.41 4.78 -25.95
C ALA A 481 16.86 5.57 -27.20
N HIS A 482 16.88 4.94 -28.38
CA HIS A 482 17.16 5.64 -29.65
C HIS A 482 16.09 6.69 -29.97
N LEU A 483 14.82 6.37 -29.75
CA LEU A 483 13.72 7.31 -29.97
C LEU A 483 13.81 8.51 -29.00
N VAL A 484 14.04 8.28 -27.71
CA VAL A 484 14.21 9.35 -26.71
C VAL A 484 15.38 10.25 -27.09
N LYS A 485 16.53 9.67 -27.51
CA LYS A 485 17.70 10.44 -27.95
C LYS A 485 17.41 11.30 -29.18
N LYS A 486 16.61 10.80 -30.14
CA LYS A 486 16.15 11.57 -31.31
C LYS A 486 15.45 12.86 -30.89
N TYR A 487 14.60 12.79 -29.85
CA TYR A 487 13.90 13.94 -29.30
C TYR A 487 14.72 14.75 -28.29
N ARG A 488 16.01 14.41 -28.07
CA ARG A 488 16.83 14.99 -26.98
C ARG A 488 16.10 14.99 -25.66
N GLY A 489 15.39 13.86 -25.37
CA GLY A 489 14.64 13.61 -24.15
C GLY A 489 15.50 13.01 -23.04
N SER A 490 14.87 12.74 -21.90
CA SER A 490 15.46 12.01 -20.78
C SER A 490 14.90 10.58 -20.73
N LEU A 491 15.79 9.60 -20.60
CA LEU A 491 15.38 8.19 -20.48
C LEU A 491 14.74 7.89 -19.11
N SER A 492 15.08 8.68 -18.10
CA SER A 492 14.44 8.73 -16.81
C SER A 492 13.91 10.14 -16.53
N GLY A 493 12.62 10.26 -16.26
CA GLY A 493 11.98 11.52 -15.87
C GLY A 493 12.01 11.73 -14.35
N GLU A 494 11.58 10.72 -13.55
CA GLU A 494 11.48 10.83 -12.11
C GLU A 494 11.90 9.55 -11.34
N HIS A 495 11.87 8.36 -11.98
CA HIS A 495 12.10 7.09 -11.28
C HIS A 495 13.58 6.76 -11.06
N GLY A 496 14.51 7.49 -11.71
CA GLY A 496 15.93 7.20 -11.70
C GLY A 496 16.35 6.10 -12.69
N ASP A 497 17.65 5.91 -12.85
CA ASP A 497 18.19 4.94 -13.80
C ASP A 497 18.27 3.53 -13.21
N GLY A 498 18.75 3.41 -11.98
CA GLY A 498 18.92 2.15 -11.30
C GLY A 498 19.67 1.09 -12.12
N ARG A 499 19.18 -0.16 -12.02
CA ARG A 499 19.65 -1.27 -12.86
C ARG A 499 18.95 -1.33 -14.21
N LEU A 500 17.83 -0.65 -14.34
CA LEU A 500 16.96 -0.75 -15.52
C LEU A 500 17.49 0.09 -16.69
N ARG A 501 18.00 1.29 -16.41
CA ARG A 501 18.36 2.28 -17.41
C ARG A 501 19.84 2.65 -17.38
N GLY A 502 20.56 2.36 -16.27
CA GLY A 502 21.93 2.81 -16.08
C GLY A 502 22.91 2.37 -17.18
N GLU A 503 22.74 1.20 -17.80
CA GLU A 503 23.58 0.76 -18.91
C GLU A 503 23.44 1.63 -20.19
N PHE A 504 22.31 2.37 -20.32
CA PHE A 504 22.07 3.24 -21.47
C PHE A 504 22.62 4.67 -21.29
N ILE A 505 23.09 5.04 -20.09
CA ILE A 505 23.57 6.40 -19.83
C ILE A 505 24.69 6.79 -20.78
N PRO A 506 25.73 5.95 -21.05
CA PRO A 506 26.78 6.29 -22.05
C PRO A 506 26.21 6.60 -23.44
N PHE A 507 25.22 5.83 -23.87
CA PHE A 507 24.53 6.07 -25.13
C PHE A 507 23.77 7.41 -25.12
N MET A 508 23.06 7.72 -24.03
CA MET A 508 22.22 8.91 -23.91
C MET A 508 23.04 10.19 -23.88
N VAL A 509 24.04 10.28 -23.01
CA VAL A 509 24.83 11.53 -22.81
C VAL A 509 26.19 11.55 -23.51
N GLY A 510 26.54 10.47 -24.17
CA GLY A 510 27.86 10.33 -24.84
C GLY A 510 28.96 9.88 -23.88
N GLU A 511 29.96 9.18 -24.42
CA GLU A 511 31.07 8.57 -23.65
C GLU A 511 31.89 9.60 -22.85
N ALA A 512 32.09 10.80 -23.40
CA ALA A 512 32.85 11.85 -22.70
C ALA A 512 32.13 12.37 -21.46
N CYS A 513 30.80 12.62 -21.55
CA CYS A 513 30.01 13.04 -20.41
C CYS A 513 29.88 11.89 -19.37
N PHE A 514 29.79 10.65 -19.84
CA PHE A 514 29.78 9.49 -18.96
C PHE A 514 31.12 9.31 -18.22
N ALA A 515 32.25 9.58 -18.89
CA ALA A 515 33.57 9.60 -18.23
C ALA A 515 33.64 10.65 -17.10
N MET A 516 33.02 11.83 -17.30
CA MET A 516 32.89 12.84 -16.24
C MET A 516 32.02 12.33 -15.06
N MET A 517 30.93 11.61 -15.32
CA MET A 517 30.14 10.99 -14.28
C MET A 517 30.94 9.96 -13.47
N LYS A 518 31.78 9.14 -14.14
CA LYS A 518 32.69 8.21 -13.45
C LYS A 518 33.72 8.96 -12.61
N GLN A 519 34.23 10.08 -13.08
CA GLN A 519 35.16 10.91 -12.31
C GLN A 519 34.50 11.48 -11.06
N VAL A 520 33.24 11.96 -11.15
CA VAL A 520 32.47 12.40 -9.98
C VAL A 520 32.29 11.24 -8.97
N LYS A 521 31.86 10.06 -9.43
CA LYS A 521 31.72 8.89 -8.55
C LYS A 521 33.03 8.57 -7.85
N ALA A 522 34.14 8.51 -8.59
CA ALA A 522 35.45 8.22 -8.04
C ALA A 522 35.97 9.29 -7.06
N ALA A 523 35.58 10.57 -7.28
CA ALA A 523 35.94 11.65 -6.35
C ALA A 523 35.18 11.53 -5.00
N PHE A 524 33.87 11.26 -5.02
CA PHE A 524 33.07 11.08 -3.80
C PHE A 524 33.27 9.74 -3.11
N ASP A 525 33.51 8.69 -3.89
CA ASP A 525 33.58 7.31 -3.39
C ASP A 525 34.69 6.51 -4.09
N PRO A 526 35.95 6.79 -3.77
CA PRO A 526 37.09 6.16 -4.43
C PRO A 526 37.18 4.64 -4.21
N GLN A 527 36.52 4.11 -3.19
CA GLN A 527 36.47 2.67 -2.92
C GLN A 527 35.21 1.98 -3.46
N ASN A 528 34.32 2.74 -4.10
CA ASN A 528 33.04 2.25 -4.63
C ASN A 528 32.19 1.50 -3.59
N VAL A 529 32.07 2.07 -2.39
CA VAL A 529 31.31 1.53 -1.25
C VAL A 529 29.81 1.87 -1.37
N PHE A 530 29.49 3.08 -1.83
CA PHE A 530 28.11 3.57 -1.86
C PHE A 530 27.36 3.08 -3.09
N ASN A 531 26.38 2.26 -2.89
CA ASN A 531 25.43 1.71 -3.85
C ASN A 531 26.05 1.32 -5.21
N PRO A 532 27.05 0.45 -5.25
CA PRO A 532 27.80 0.12 -6.46
C PRO A 532 26.88 -0.46 -7.55
N GLY A 533 27.24 -0.21 -8.83
CA GLY A 533 26.49 -0.70 -9.98
C GLY A 533 25.18 0.05 -10.22
N LYS A 534 25.09 1.30 -9.80
CA LYS A 534 24.00 2.26 -10.12
C LYS A 534 24.61 3.50 -10.77
N ILE A 535 23.95 4.04 -11.78
CA ILE A 535 24.37 5.20 -12.60
C ILE A 535 25.68 4.91 -13.36
N VAL A 536 26.77 4.56 -12.66
CA VAL A 536 28.03 4.16 -13.29
C VAL A 536 28.28 2.66 -13.09
N ASP A 537 28.92 2.04 -14.09
CA ASP A 537 29.26 0.61 -14.11
C ASP A 537 28.05 -0.31 -13.82
N THR A 538 26.89 0.07 -14.34
CA THR A 538 25.64 -0.67 -14.17
C THR A 538 25.69 -2.01 -14.92
N PRO A 539 25.31 -3.13 -14.26
CA PRO A 539 25.18 -4.42 -14.95
C PRO A 539 24.14 -4.38 -16.07
N PRO A 540 24.20 -5.30 -17.05
CA PRO A 540 23.18 -5.40 -18.09
C PRO A 540 21.78 -5.51 -17.52
N MET A 541 20.81 -4.76 -18.09
CA MET A 541 19.44 -4.62 -17.58
C MET A 541 18.65 -5.92 -17.47
N ASP A 542 19.03 -6.97 -18.19
CA ASP A 542 18.38 -8.28 -18.19
C ASP A 542 19.04 -9.30 -17.28
N THR A 543 19.95 -8.83 -16.38
CA THR A 543 20.57 -9.63 -15.31
C THR A 543 19.86 -9.42 -13.98
N HIS A 544 20.02 -10.38 -13.07
CA HIS A 544 19.45 -10.34 -11.69
C HIS A 544 17.93 -10.08 -11.64
N LEU A 545 17.19 -10.53 -12.65
CA LEU A 545 15.72 -10.47 -12.64
C LEU A 545 15.13 -11.49 -11.66
N ARG A 546 13.94 -11.19 -11.11
CA ARG A 546 13.22 -12.02 -10.12
C ARG A 546 12.91 -13.43 -10.58
N HIS A 547 12.86 -13.66 -11.90
CA HIS A 547 12.56 -14.94 -12.50
C HIS A 547 13.74 -15.38 -13.36
N ALA A 548 14.15 -16.66 -13.32
CA ALA A 548 15.12 -17.21 -14.24
C ALA A 548 14.42 -17.62 -15.56
N PRO A 549 15.11 -17.51 -16.73
CA PRO A 549 14.52 -17.96 -17.98
C PRO A 549 14.30 -19.48 -17.97
N GLY A 550 13.07 -19.87 -18.31
CA GLY A 550 12.71 -21.29 -18.36
C GLY A 550 12.32 -21.93 -17.03
N ASP A 551 12.27 -21.14 -15.94
CA ASP A 551 11.71 -21.61 -14.68
C ASP A 551 10.17 -21.61 -14.78
N PRO A 552 9.53 -22.80 -14.82
CA PRO A 552 8.07 -22.86 -14.81
C PRO A 552 7.55 -22.41 -13.45
N THR A 553 6.44 -21.68 -13.44
CA THR A 553 5.73 -21.41 -12.18
C THR A 553 5.15 -22.72 -11.65
N PRO A 554 5.54 -23.19 -10.45
CA PRO A 554 5.03 -24.46 -9.93
C PRO A 554 3.52 -24.41 -9.70
N GLU A 555 2.84 -25.52 -10.04
CA GLU A 555 1.43 -25.71 -9.76
C GLU A 555 1.25 -26.64 -8.57
N TYR A 556 0.49 -26.20 -7.58
CA TYR A 556 0.25 -26.97 -6.37
C TYR A 556 -1.24 -27.28 -6.20
N LYS A 557 -1.53 -28.48 -5.71
CA LYS A 557 -2.89 -28.83 -5.32
C LYS A 557 -3.25 -28.09 -4.04
N THR A 558 -4.27 -27.25 -4.11
CA THR A 558 -4.76 -26.41 -3.02
C THR A 558 -6.16 -26.81 -2.56
N VAL A 559 -6.54 -26.40 -1.35
CA VAL A 559 -7.89 -26.60 -0.81
C VAL A 559 -8.81 -25.48 -1.29
N PHE A 560 -8.34 -24.21 -1.22
CA PHE A 560 -9.00 -23.10 -1.91
C PHE A 560 -8.79 -23.19 -3.41
N ASP A 561 -9.75 -22.69 -4.15
CA ASP A 561 -9.62 -22.44 -5.58
C ASP A 561 -8.81 -21.17 -5.84
N PHE A 562 -7.76 -21.27 -6.65
CA PHE A 562 -6.92 -20.18 -7.15
C PHE A 562 -6.92 -20.15 -8.69
N SER A 563 -7.93 -20.75 -9.34
CA SER A 563 -8.00 -20.82 -10.81
C SER A 563 -8.18 -19.44 -11.45
N ASP A 564 -8.83 -18.51 -10.72
CA ASP A 564 -9.02 -17.13 -11.13
C ASP A 564 -7.72 -16.34 -11.34
N VAL A 565 -6.63 -16.79 -10.72
CA VAL A 565 -5.28 -16.21 -10.83
C VAL A 565 -4.23 -17.20 -11.32
N ALA A 566 -4.67 -18.32 -11.88
CA ALA A 566 -3.82 -19.39 -12.43
C ALA A 566 -2.85 -19.99 -11.40
N GLY A 567 -3.29 -20.15 -10.13
CA GLY A 567 -2.56 -20.89 -9.10
C GLY A 567 -2.07 -20.06 -7.94
N VAL A 568 -1.70 -20.75 -6.85
CA VAL A 568 -1.34 -20.13 -5.54
C VAL A 568 -0.05 -19.30 -5.61
N VAL A 569 0.94 -19.72 -6.44
CA VAL A 569 2.19 -18.95 -6.61
C VAL A 569 1.89 -17.63 -7.33
N ARG A 570 1.11 -17.67 -8.42
CA ARG A 570 0.69 -16.47 -9.15
C ARG A 570 -0.19 -15.54 -8.31
N ALA A 571 -0.93 -16.07 -7.34
CA ALA A 571 -1.64 -15.25 -6.36
C ALA A 571 -0.68 -14.40 -5.49
N ALA A 572 0.47 -14.93 -5.12
CA ALA A 572 1.52 -14.18 -4.43
C ALA A 572 2.28 -13.23 -5.38
N GLU A 573 2.51 -13.62 -6.64
CA GLU A 573 3.16 -12.81 -7.68
C GLU A 573 2.36 -11.56 -8.10
N LYS A 574 1.08 -11.45 -7.72
CA LYS A 574 0.32 -10.20 -7.88
C LYS A 574 0.94 -9.01 -7.15
N CYS A 575 1.73 -9.25 -6.11
CA CYS A 575 2.42 -8.18 -5.40
C CYS A 575 3.54 -7.57 -6.26
N ASN A 576 3.35 -6.33 -6.68
CA ASN A 576 4.33 -5.55 -7.44
C ASN A 576 5.36 -4.82 -6.56
N GLY A 577 5.34 -4.97 -5.24
CA GLY A 577 6.30 -4.33 -4.35
C GLY A 577 6.02 -2.87 -3.99
N SER A 578 4.98 -2.24 -4.53
CA SER A 578 4.67 -0.79 -4.33
C SER A 578 4.52 -0.34 -2.88
N GLY A 579 4.33 -1.27 -1.93
CA GLY A 579 4.41 -1.00 -0.50
C GLY A 579 3.21 -0.27 0.12
N ASP A 580 2.01 -0.26 -0.48
CA ASP A 580 0.79 0.30 0.15
C ASP A 580 0.53 -0.25 1.57
N CYS A 581 1.05 -1.44 1.86
CA CYS A 581 1.01 -2.06 3.17
C CYS A 581 2.01 -1.48 4.19
N ARG A 582 2.82 -0.49 3.81
CA ARG A 582 3.75 0.26 4.68
C ARG A 582 3.20 1.63 5.13
N LYS A 583 1.97 1.97 4.81
CA LYS A 583 1.36 3.20 5.32
C LYS A 583 1.16 3.14 6.83
N SER A 584 1.22 4.29 7.48
CA SER A 584 0.88 4.41 8.90
C SER A 584 -0.63 4.55 9.11
N GLN A 585 -1.06 4.54 10.37
CA GLN A 585 -2.45 4.83 10.76
C GLN A 585 -2.91 6.24 10.36
N LEU A 586 -1.99 7.19 10.21
CA LEU A 586 -2.29 8.57 9.81
C LEU A 586 -2.78 8.67 8.36
N ALA A 587 -2.39 7.72 7.52
CA ALA A 587 -2.88 7.63 6.15
C ALA A 587 -4.27 6.98 6.04
N GLY A 588 -4.88 6.57 7.14
CA GLY A 588 -6.18 5.91 7.18
C GLY A 588 -6.17 4.46 6.65
N GLY A 589 -7.38 3.86 6.60
CA GLY A 589 -7.55 2.48 6.18
C GLY A 589 -7.17 1.45 7.24
N THR A 590 -7.09 0.19 6.83
CA THR A 590 -6.83 -0.95 7.72
C THR A 590 -5.52 -1.68 7.38
N MET A 591 -5.09 -1.68 6.13
CA MET A 591 -3.92 -2.45 5.66
C MET A 591 -2.61 -1.72 5.97
N CYS A 592 -1.62 -2.32 6.60
CA CYS A 592 -1.53 -3.61 7.26
C CYS A 592 -1.39 -3.37 8.77
N PRO A 593 -2.31 -3.84 9.63
CA PRO A 593 -2.32 -3.47 11.06
C PRO A 593 -1.06 -3.90 11.80
N SER A 594 -0.49 -5.06 11.44
CA SER A 594 0.76 -5.54 12.03
C SER A 594 1.94 -4.60 11.74
N TYR A 595 2.07 -4.12 10.50
CA TYR A 595 3.10 -3.12 10.17
C TYR A 595 2.86 -1.78 10.87
N MET A 596 1.62 -1.30 10.90
CA MET A 596 1.28 -0.05 11.61
C MET A 596 1.73 -0.08 13.07
N ALA A 597 1.60 -1.27 13.73
CA ALA A 597 1.95 -1.44 15.13
C ALA A 597 3.44 -1.71 15.39
N THR A 598 4.18 -2.30 14.44
CA THR A 598 5.57 -2.73 14.66
C THR A 598 6.60 -1.94 13.85
N ARG A 599 6.18 -1.33 12.74
CA ARG A 599 7.06 -0.65 11.76
C ARG A 599 8.12 -1.55 11.13
N GLU A 600 7.97 -2.87 11.23
CA GLU A 600 8.88 -3.86 10.66
C GLU A 600 8.44 -4.35 9.29
N GLU A 601 9.36 -4.37 8.31
CA GLU A 601 9.10 -4.82 6.93
C GLU A 601 8.48 -6.22 6.89
N LYS A 602 8.99 -7.16 7.70
CA LYS A 602 8.51 -8.56 7.72
C LYS A 602 7.01 -8.69 8.03
N HIS A 603 6.40 -7.67 8.63
CA HIS A 603 4.98 -7.68 9.00
C HIS A 603 4.07 -7.03 7.95
N THR A 604 4.60 -6.72 6.75
CA THR A 604 3.84 -6.17 5.63
C THR A 604 3.19 -7.26 4.77
N THR A 605 2.17 -6.88 3.98
CA THR A 605 1.63 -7.72 2.91
C THR A 605 2.70 -8.04 1.86
N ARG A 606 3.54 -7.05 1.52
CA ARG A 606 4.64 -7.18 0.56
C ARG A 606 5.63 -8.26 0.97
N ALA A 607 6.07 -8.25 2.23
CA ALA A 607 6.98 -9.26 2.78
C ALA A 607 6.38 -10.66 2.69
N ARG A 608 5.10 -10.81 3.08
CA ARG A 608 4.38 -12.09 3.04
C ARG A 608 4.22 -12.64 1.63
N ALA A 609 3.87 -11.79 0.67
CA ALA A 609 3.78 -12.19 -0.72
C ALA A 609 5.14 -12.57 -1.30
N ASN A 610 6.18 -11.80 -0.98
CA ASN A 610 7.53 -12.00 -1.47
C ASN A 610 8.13 -13.34 -0.97
N ILE A 611 8.01 -13.63 0.33
CA ILE A 611 8.51 -14.90 0.88
C ILE A 611 7.74 -16.11 0.32
N LEU A 612 6.40 -16.00 0.18
CA LEU A 612 5.59 -17.05 -0.46
C LEU A 612 6.06 -17.31 -1.88
N ARG A 613 6.23 -16.26 -2.69
CA ARG A 613 6.71 -16.40 -4.06
C ARG A 613 8.05 -17.10 -4.10
N GLN A 614 9.04 -16.64 -3.35
CA GLN A 614 10.39 -17.20 -3.39
C GLN A 614 10.44 -18.66 -2.90
N MET A 615 9.81 -18.95 -1.76
CA MET A 615 9.87 -20.27 -1.15
C MET A 615 9.02 -21.32 -1.89
N LEU A 616 7.90 -20.90 -2.49
CA LEU A 616 7.06 -21.81 -3.27
C LEU A 616 7.58 -22.00 -4.71
N THR A 617 8.33 -21.05 -5.27
CA THR A 617 8.99 -21.26 -6.57
C THR A 617 10.18 -22.20 -6.44
N HIS A 618 10.96 -22.08 -5.38
CA HIS A 618 12.13 -22.92 -5.12
C HIS A 618 12.07 -23.49 -3.68
N PRO A 619 11.18 -24.47 -3.44
CA PRO A 619 11.04 -25.07 -2.12
C PRO A 619 12.28 -25.90 -1.72
N ALA A 620 12.64 -25.90 -0.45
CA ALA A 620 13.75 -26.70 0.07
C ALA A 620 13.50 -28.22 -0.12
N ASP A 621 12.25 -28.67 0.03
CA ASP A 621 11.81 -30.03 -0.36
C ASP A 621 10.62 -29.94 -1.31
N ALA A 622 10.82 -30.30 -2.58
CA ALA A 622 9.79 -30.29 -3.59
C ALA A 622 8.58 -31.21 -3.29
N ARG A 623 8.77 -32.21 -2.40
CA ARG A 623 7.68 -33.11 -1.96
C ARG A 623 6.80 -32.46 -0.87
N LYS A 624 7.32 -31.44 -0.17
CA LYS A 624 6.65 -30.71 0.91
C LYS A 624 6.82 -29.20 0.74
N PRO A 625 6.34 -28.61 -0.34
CA PRO A 625 6.66 -27.22 -0.69
C PRO A 625 6.14 -26.18 0.32
N PHE A 626 5.14 -26.53 1.12
CA PHE A 626 4.59 -25.66 2.16
C PHE A 626 5.20 -25.91 3.56
N ASP A 627 6.17 -26.83 3.68
CA ASP A 627 6.87 -27.08 4.95
C ASP A 627 8.06 -26.10 5.09
N SER A 628 7.73 -24.81 5.23
CA SER A 628 8.71 -23.71 5.33
C SER A 628 8.49 -22.92 6.64
N PRO A 629 9.49 -22.98 7.55
CA PRO A 629 9.49 -22.15 8.75
C PRO A 629 9.58 -20.65 8.43
N GLU A 630 10.24 -20.24 7.36
CA GLU A 630 10.37 -18.85 6.92
C GLU A 630 9.01 -18.25 6.55
N ILE A 631 8.19 -18.99 5.78
CA ILE A 631 6.81 -18.55 5.49
C ILE A 631 6.01 -18.46 6.78
N LYS A 632 6.14 -19.45 7.68
CA LYS A 632 5.41 -19.46 8.94
C LYS A 632 5.75 -18.25 9.80
N GLU A 633 7.03 -17.91 9.93
CA GLU A 633 7.51 -16.75 10.69
C GLU A 633 6.89 -15.45 10.17
N VAL A 634 7.00 -15.19 8.87
CA VAL A 634 6.50 -13.95 8.27
C VAL A 634 4.96 -13.88 8.30
N MET A 635 4.27 -15.03 8.26
CA MET A 635 2.80 -15.09 8.38
C MET A 635 2.27 -14.94 9.79
N ASP A 636 3.10 -15.11 10.81
CA ASP A 636 2.65 -15.24 12.21
C ASP A 636 1.82 -14.02 12.66
N LEU A 637 2.33 -12.81 12.51
CA LEU A 637 1.61 -11.58 12.89
C LEU A 637 0.56 -11.11 11.87
N CYS A 638 0.17 -11.92 10.88
CA CYS A 638 -0.95 -11.57 10.02
C CYS A 638 -2.28 -11.78 10.74
N LEU A 639 -3.03 -10.70 10.96
CA LEU A 639 -4.33 -10.69 11.64
C LEU A 639 -5.48 -11.24 10.78
N SER A 640 -5.25 -11.61 9.53
CA SER A 640 -6.28 -12.04 8.57
C SER A 640 -7.46 -11.06 8.46
N CYS A 641 -7.20 -9.76 8.57
CA CYS A 641 -8.20 -8.69 8.53
C CYS A 641 -8.79 -8.46 7.12
N LYS A 642 -8.24 -9.09 6.09
CA LYS A 642 -8.63 -9.02 4.66
C LYS A 642 -8.45 -7.66 3.99
N ALA A 643 -7.96 -6.63 4.67
CA ALA A 643 -7.79 -5.31 4.08
C ALA A 643 -6.88 -5.32 2.83
N CYS A 644 -5.89 -6.21 2.78
CA CYS A 644 -5.04 -6.39 1.60
C CYS A 644 -5.79 -6.89 0.34
N LYS A 645 -6.97 -7.49 0.48
CA LYS A 645 -7.80 -7.88 -0.66
C LYS A 645 -8.46 -6.68 -1.33
N SER A 646 -8.86 -5.69 -0.56
CA SER A 646 -9.60 -4.50 -1.06
C SER A 646 -8.74 -3.25 -1.16
N GLU A 647 -7.92 -2.93 -0.14
CA GLU A 647 -7.13 -1.70 -0.11
C GLU A 647 -5.84 -1.81 -0.95
N CYS A 648 -5.27 -3.01 -1.13
CA CYS A 648 -4.14 -3.18 -2.02
C CYS A 648 -4.61 -3.08 -3.47
N PRO A 649 -4.07 -2.16 -4.29
CA PRO A 649 -4.45 -2.05 -5.69
C PRO A 649 -4.22 -3.34 -6.49
N SER A 650 -3.18 -4.11 -6.13
CA SER A 650 -2.90 -5.44 -6.72
C SER A 650 -3.79 -6.56 -6.13
N SER A 651 -4.69 -6.26 -5.21
CA SER A 651 -5.65 -7.21 -4.59
C SER A 651 -5.00 -8.51 -4.10
N VAL A 652 -3.90 -8.41 -3.35
CA VAL A 652 -3.17 -9.58 -2.81
C VAL A 652 -3.88 -10.08 -1.56
N ASP A 653 -4.60 -11.20 -1.65
CA ASP A 653 -5.35 -11.79 -0.51
C ASP A 653 -4.44 -12.65 0.38
N ILE A 654 -3.65 -12.00 1.24
CA ILE A 654 -2.79 -12.71 2.21
C ILE A 654 -3.60 -13.55 3.20
N ALA A 655 -4.83 -13.16 3.52
CA ALA A 655 -5.64 -13.94 4.46
C ALA A 655 -5.99 -15.33 3.89
N LYS A 656 -6.33 -15.40 2.59
CA LYS A 656 -6.56 -16.66 1.85
C LYS A 656 -5.27 -17.47 1.74
N LEU A 657 -4.17 -16.82 1.34
CA LEU A 657 -2.84 -17.44 1.20
C LEU A 657 -2.31 -17.98 2.54
N LYS A 658 -2.48 -17.24 3.66
CA LYS A 658 -2.11 -17.70 5.00
C LYS A 658 -2.89 -18.95 5.41
N ALA A 659 -4.20 -18.95 5.19
CA ALA A 659 -5.05 -20.08 5.58
C ALA A 659 -4.68 -21.34 4.77
N GLU A 660 -4.40 -21.19 3.47
CA GLU A 660 -3.92 -22.27 2.61
C GLU A 660 -2.57 -22.81 3.09
N PHE A 661 -1.60 -21.91 3.28
CA PHE A 661 -0.27 -22.28 3.78
C PHE A 661 -0.35 -23.03 5.11
N LEU A 662 -1.11 -22.52 6.09
CA LEU A 662 -1.21 -23.14 7.41
C LEU A 662 -1.83 -24.53 7.35
N GLN A 663 -2.79 -24.79 6.45
CA GLN A 663 -3.36 -26.14 6.29
C GLN A 663 -2.28 -27.13 5.86
N HIS A 664 -1.52 -26.80 4.83
CA HIS A 664 -0.47 -27.67 4.32
C HIS A 664 0.70 -27.81 5.31
N TYR A 665 1.08 -26.72 5.97
CA TYR A 665 2.10 -26.77 7.01
C TYR A 665 1.71 -27.70 8.17
N GLN A 666 0.43 -27.65 8.59
CA GLN A 666 -0.09 -28.51 9.65
C GLN A 666 -0.30 -29.98 9.18
N ASP A 667 -0.53 -30.20 7.89
CA ASP A 667 -0.54 -31.57 7.32
C ASP A 667 0.83 -32.23 7.45
N ALA A 668 1.91 -31.46 7.28
CA ALA A 668 3.29 -31.92 7.41
C ALA A 668 3.76 -32.07 8.87
N ASN A 669 3.38 -31.10 9.74
CA ASN A 669 3.93 -30.95 11.10
C ASN A 669 2.94 -31.28 12.22
N GLY A 670 1.69 -31.62 11.89
CA GLY A 670 0.62 -31.83 12.84
C GLY A 670 -0.05 -30.53 13.31
N VAL A 671 -1.27 -30.67 13.81
CA VAL A 671 -2.07 -29.51 14.28
C VAL A 671 -1.73 -29.22 15.75
N PRO A 672 -1.32 -27.98 16.11
CA PRO A 672 -1.09 -27.59 17.51
C PRO A 672 -2.35 -27.74 18.37
N PHE A 673 -2.20 -28.12 19.63
CA PHE A 673 -3.32 -28.29 20.56
C PHE A 673 -4.18 -27.03 20.67
N ARG A 674 -3.56 -25.85 20.82
CA ARG A 674 -4.24 -24.56 20.86
C ARG A 674 -5.09 -24.29 19.61
N SER A 675 -4.56 -24.64 18.42
CA SER A 675 -5.27 -24.48 17.14
C SER A 675 -6.50 -25.39 17.08
N ARG A 676 -6.40 -26.63 17.60
CA ARG A 676 -7.57 -27.55 17.71
C ARG A 676 -8.62 -27.01 18.67
N LEU A 677 -8.19 -26.49 19.83
CA LEU A 677 -9.08 -25.89 20.83
C LEU A 677 -9.86 -24.71 20.25
N VAL A 678 -9.19 -23.79 19.57
CA VAL A 678 -9.81 -22.62 18.96
C VAL A 678 -10.73 -23.01 17.80
N ALA A 679 -10.31 -23.89 16.92
CA ALA A 679 -11.15 -24.36 15.80
C ALA A 679 -12.36 -25.18 16.28
N GLY A 680 -12.27 -25.82 17.44
CA GLY A 680 -13.35 -26.56 18.12
C GLY A 680 -14.14 -25.73 19.14
N PHE A 681 -14.02 -24.40 19.07
CA PHE A 681 -14.69 -23.48 20.02
C PHE A 681 -16.18 -23.78 20.22
N SER A 682 -16.93 -24.04 19.14
CA SER A 682 -18.37 -24.35 19.24
C SER A 682 -18.64 -25.65 19.93
N ASP A 683 -17.80 -26.67 19.78
CA ASP A 683 -17.93 -27.95 20.48
C ASP A 683 -17.75 -27.73 21.98
N GLY A 684 -16.73 -26.94 22.35
CA GLY A 684 -16.48 -26.57 23.74
C GLY A 684 -17.59 -25.71 24.33
N ALA A 685 -18.10 -24.73 23.55
CA ALA A 685 -19.23 -23.89 23.99
C ALA A 685 -20.52 -24.69 24.16
N ARG A 686 -20.78 -25.67 23.29
CA ARG A 686 -21.94 -26.57 23.41
C ARG A 686 -21.88 -27.40 24.69
N LEU A 687 -20.71 -27.94 25.04
CA LEU A 687 -20.52 -28.69 26.31
C LEU A 687 -20.64 -27.76 27.50
N GLY A 688 -20.01 -26.61 27.50
CA GLY A 688 -20.10 -25.62 28.58
C GLY A 688 -21.53 -25.08 28.80
N SER A 689 -22.36 -25.06 27.74
CA SER A 689 -23.75 -24.61 27.80
C SER A 689 -24.69 -25.61 28.53
N ILE A 690 -24.20 -26.78 28.91
CA ILE A 690 -24.94 -27.68 29.79
C ILE A 690 -25.03 -27.06 31.18
N TRP A 691 -23.94 -26.47 31.69
CA TRP A 691 -23.86 -25.75 32.96
C TRP A 691 -23.18 -24.41 32.85
N PRO A 692 -23.78 -23.42 32.14
CA PRO A 692 -23.13 -22.14 31.82
C PRO A 692 -22.80 -21.34 33.10
N GLY A 693 -23.54 -21.49 34.18
CA GLY A 693 -23.25 -20.88 35.49
C GLY A 693 -21.91 -21.36 36.07
N LEU A 694 -21.66 -22.65 36.02
CA LEU A 694 -20.40 -23.25 36.49
C LEU A 694 -19.23 -22.85 35.59
N TYR A 695 -19.42 -22.91 34.25
CA TYR A 695 -18.43 -22.44 33.30
C TYR A 695 -18.02 -20.99 33.59
N ASN A 696 -19.01 -20.09 33.71
CA ASN A 696 -18.73 -18.66 33.95
C ASN A 696 -18.09 -18.44 35.34
N LEU A 697 -18.51 -19.16 36.36
CA LEU A 697 -17.90 -19.06 37.69
C LEU A 697 -16.41 -19.43 37.64
N LEU A 698 -16.04 -20.50 36.94
CA LEU A 698 -14.68 -20.98 36.83
C LEU A 698 -13.83 -20.03 35.93
N PHE A 699 -14.28 -19.72 34.72
CA PHE A 699 -13.48 -19.01 33.75
C PHE A 699 -13.55 -17.47 33.85
N GLN A 700 -14.44 -16.91 34.68
CA GLN A 700 -14.43 -15.50 35.05
C GLN A 700 -13.65 -15.22 36.33
N ALA A 701 -13.43 -16.22 37.21
CA ALA A 701 -12.59 -16.05 38.40
C ALA A 701 -11.12 -15.81 38.01
N PRO A 702 -10.53 -14.66 38.39
CA PRO A 702 -9.20 -14.26 37.89
C PRO A 702 -8.10 -15.32 38.09
N PRO A 703 -7.99 -16.01 39.27
CA PRO A 703 -6.90 -16.98 39.48
C PRO A 703 -7.06 -18.21 38.57
N ILE A 704 -8.28 -18.71 38.40
CA ILE A 704 -8.56 -19.90 37.57
C ILE A 704 -8.37 -19.53 36.09
N ARG A 705 -8.88 -18.41 35.66
CA ARG A 705 -8.70 -17.88 34.29
C ARG A 705 -7.23 -17.70 33.94
N LYS A 706 -6.46 -17.04 34.80
CA LYS A 706 -5.01 -16.82 34.56
C LYS A 706 -4.27 -18.15 34.50
N ALA A 707 -4.59 -19.13 35.33
CA ALA A 707 -3.99 -20.46 35.27
C ALA A 707 -4.34 -21.19 33.97
N PHE A 708 -5.64 -21.21 33.60
CA PHE A 708 -6.13 -21.81 32.36
C PHE A 708 -5.48 -21.14 31.14
N ASN A 709 -5.47 -19.80 31.07
CA ASN A 709 -4.87 -19.05 29.96
C ASN A 709 -3.40 -19.44 29.76
N ARG A 710 -2.60 -19.52 30.86
CA ARG A 710 -1.20 -19.97 30.76
C ARG A 710 -1.09 -21.39 30.24
N LEU A 711 -1.95 -22.29 30.71
CA LEU A 711 -1.93 -23.70 30.29
C LEU A 711 -2.19 -23.88 28.78
N VAL A 712 -3.09 -23.09 28.23
CA VAL A 712 -3.43 -23.15 26.79
C VAL A 712 -2.62 -22.21 25.90
N GLY A 713 -1.70 -21.43 26.50
CA GLY A 713 -0.87 -20.45 25.77
C GLY A 713 -1.60 -19.16 25.45
N PHE A 714 -2.61 -18.78 26.22
CA PHE A 714 -3.26 -17.48 26.17
C PHE A 714 -2.61 -16.50 27.16
N HIS A 715 -2.73 -15.21 26.88
CA HIS A 715 -2.22 -14.19 27.78
C HIS A 715 -3.05 -14.12 29.07
N PRO A 716 -2.42 -14.10 30.27
CA PRO A 716 -3.12 -14.18 31.55
C PRO A 716 -4.16 -13.07 31.77
N GLU A 717 -3.91 -11.87 31.26
CA GLU A 717 -4.79 -10.71 31.46
C GLU A 717 -6.03 -10.73 30.55
N ARG A 718 -6.06 -11.55 29.50
CA ARG A 718 -7.26 -11.65 28.66
C ARG A 718 -8.45 -12.23 29.41
N THR A 719 -9.57 -11.55 29.27
CA THR A 719 -10.86 -12.11 29.72
C THR A 719 -11.33 -13.15 28.71
N LEU A 720 -12.03 -14.15 29.15
CA LEU A 720 -12.62 -15.18 28.28
C LEU A 720 -14.09 -14.85 27.99
N PRO A 721 -14.61 -15.18 26.78
CA PRO A 721 -16.01 -14.96 26.47
C PRO A 721 -16.93 -15.71 27.44
N LYS A 722 -17.94 -15.01 27.97
CA LYS A 722 -18.98 -15.62 28.83
C LYS A 722 -19.90 -16.48 27.98
N LEU A 723 -20.36 -17.60 28.54
CA LEU A 723 -21.45 -18.36 27.96
C LEU A 723 -22.79 -17.83 28.46
N ASN A 724 -23.74 -17.70 27.54
CA ASN A 724 -25.10 -17.33 27.91
C ASN A 724 -25.83 -18.50 28.62
N ARG A 725 -26.76 -18.17 29.53
CA ARG A 725 -27.56 -19.18 30.23
C ARG A 725 -28.43 -19.98 29.27
N VAL A 726 -28.87 -19.37 28.17
CA VAL A 726 -29.67 -19.97 27.11
C VAL A 726 -29.04 -19.60 25.77
N THR A 727 -28.94 -20.53 24.83
CA THR A 727 -28.45 -20.24 23.47
C THR A 727 -29.51 -19.49 22.68
N LEU A 728 -29.09 -18.69 21.66
CA LEU A 728 -30.03 -17.96 20.81
C LEU A 728 -31.07 -18.90 20.17
N LYS A 729 -30.65 -20.04 19.65
CA LYS A 729 -31.55 -21.03 19.01
C LYS A 729 -32.58 -21.56 19.98
N ARG A 730 -32.18 -21.84 21.23
CA ARG A 730 -33.09 -22.32 22.26
C ARG A 730 -34.05 -21.22 22.74
N TRP A 731 -33.55 -20.00 22.95
CA TRP A 731 -34.35 -18.83 23.27
C TRP A 731 -35.39 -18.58 22.17
N PHE A 732 -34.96 -18.59 20.90
CA PHE A 732 -35.83 -18.37 19.75
C PHE A 732 -36.97 -19.40 19.66
N GLY A 733 -36.67 -20.67 19.89
CA GLY A 733 -37.69 -21.77 19.88
C GLY A 733 -38.64 -21.80 21.07
N SER A 734 -38.29 -21.13 22.19
CA SER A 734 -39.11 -21.15 23.43
C SER A 734 -40.00 -19.92 23.63
N ARG A 735 -39.86 -18.90 22.80
CA ARG A 735 -40.56 -17.62 22.92
C ARG A 735 -41.82 -17.55 22.04
N ARG A 736 -42.68 -16.58 22.31
CA ARG A 736 -43.72 -16.15 21.39
C ARG A 736 -43.19 -14.94 20.57
N PRO A 737 -43.52 -14.84 19.26
CA PRO A 737 -43.21 -13.64 18.48
C PRO A 737 -43.84 -12.38 19.08
N LEU A 738 -43.12 -11.25 19.00
CA LEU A 738 -43.56 -9.98 19.62
C LEU A 738 -44.68 -9.28 18.87
N ALA A 739 -44.80 -9.49 17.57
CA ALA A 739 -45.82 -8.81 16.75
C ALA A 739 -46.95 -9.76 16.35
N PRO A 740 -48.24 -9.35 16.47
CA PRO A 740 -49.30 -10.00 15.73
C PRO A 740 -49.05 -9.74 14.24
N LEU A 741 -49.17 -10.76 13.42
CA LEU A 741 -48.85 -10.85 11.98
C LEU A 741 -49.64 -9.88 11.05
N ARG A 742 -50.15 -8.76 11.57
CA ARG A 742 -51.01 -7.81 10.83
C ARG A 742 -50.23 -6.91 9.85
N LEU A 743 -48.91 -6.82 9.96
CA LEU A 743 -48.05 -6.01 9.07
C LEU A 743 -46.88 -6.85 8.54
N ARG A 744 -47.16 -7.93 7.82
CA ARG A 744 -46.06 -8.72 7.22
C ARG A 744 -45.46 -7.93 6.04
N ARG A 745 -44.29 -7.36 6.26
CA ARG A 745 -43.46 -6.74 5.21
C ARG A 745 -42.68 -7.80 4.40
N GLY A 746 -42.41 -8.95 4.99
CA GLY A 746 -41.65 -10.04 4.36
C GLY A 746 -41.11 -11.04 5.38
N ARG A 747 -40.31 -12.00 4.85
CA ARG A 747 -39.63 -13.00 5.67
C ARG A 747 -38.14 -12.80 5.53
N VAL A 748 -37.40 -12.96 6.62
CA VAL A 748 -35.95 -12.95 6.64
C VAL A 748 -35.40 -14.18 7.36
N HIS A 749 -34.29 -14.69 6.88
CA HIS A 749 -33.59 -15.80 7.49
C HIS A 749 -32.44 -15.27 8.34
N LEU A 750 -32.38 -15.63 9.62
CA LEU A 750 -31.29 -15.21 10.51
C LEU A 750 -30.24 -16.32 10.61
N PHE A 751 -28.99 -16.00 10.26
CA PHE A 751 -27.84 -16.85 10.47
C PHE A 751 -27.39 -16.73 11.92
N GLY A 752 -27.81 -17.63 12.76
CA GLY A 752 -27.40 -17.69 14.18
C GLY A 752 -26.02 -18.34 14.30
N ASP A 753 -24.97 -17.59 13.95
CA ASP A 753 -23.59 -18.06 13.98
C ASP A 753 -23.16 -18.51 15.41
N GLU A 754 -22.03 -19.18 15.49
CA GLU A 754 -21.53 -19.78 16.72
C GLU A 754 -21.28 -18.77 17.85
N PHE A 755 -20.84 -17.55 17.53
CA PHE A 755 -20.56 -16.50 18.53
C PHE A 755 -21.87 -15.91 19.06
N THR A 756 -22.76 -15.53 18.15
CA THR A 756 -24.09 -15.01 18.50
C THR A 756 -24.90 -16.04 19.27
N ASN A 757 -24.80 -17.33 18.89
CA ASN A 757 -25.58 -18.39 19.54
C ASN A 757 -25.16 -18.66 21.01
N TYR A 758 -23.87 -18.60 21.32
CA TYR A 758 -23.35 -19.00 22.64
C TYR A 758 -22.92 -17.82 23.51
N ASN A 759 -22.47 -16.70 22.95
CA ASN A 759 -21.79 -15.63 23.69
C ASN A 759 -22.48 -14.27 23.60
N ASP A 760 -23.13 -13.96 22.47
CA ASP A 760 -23.67 -12.65 22.14
C ASP A 760 -25.21 -12.65 22.08
N LEU A 761 -25.84 -13.21 23.06
CA LEU A 761 -27.32 -13.36 23.09
C LEU A 761 -28.03 -12.01 23.01
N ASP A 762 -27.51 -10.97 23.69
CA ASP A 762 -28.11 -9.63 23.70
C ASP A 762 -28.22 -9.06 22.29
N ALA A 763 -27.15 -9.15 21.49
CA ALA A 763 -27.15 -8.73 20.07
C ALA A 763 -28.12 -9.59 19.23
N GLY A 764 -28.14 -10.90 19.47
CA GLY A 764 -29.03 -11.84 18.78
C GLY A 764 -30.50 -11.58 19.05
N THR A 765 -30.87 -11.43 20.34
CA THR A 765 -32.26 -11.14 20.76
C THR A 765 -32.73 -9.78 20.29
N ALA A 766 -31.88 -8.74 20.45
CA ALA A 766 -32.17 -7.39 19.94
C ALA A 766 -32.43 -7.39 18.43
N THR A 767 -31.64 -8.16 17.65
CA THR A 767 -31.85 -8.30 16.19
C THR A 767 -33.19 -8.93 15.87
N VAL A 768 -33.55 -10.04 16.54
CA VAL A 768 -34.83 -10.71 16.27
C VAL A 768 -35.99 -9.78 16.64
N GLU A 769 -35.95 -9.16 17.82
CA GLU A 769 -36.99 -8.23 18.29
C GLU A 769 -37.12 -7.00 17.37
N LEU A 770 -36.00 -6.41 16.95
CA LEU A 770 -35.96 -5.29 16.01
C LEU A 770 -36.66 -5.64 14.70
N LEU A 771 -36.29 -6.75 14.09
CA LEU A 771 -36.84 -7.18 12.80
C LEU A 771 -38.36 -7.50 12.93
N GLU A 772 -38.77 -8.16 13.99
CA GLU A 772 -40.19 -8.45 14.20
C GLU A 772 -41.01 -7.19 14.44
N LEU A 773 -40.53 -6.27 15.24
CA LEU A 773 -41.19 -4.99 15.49
C LEU A 773 -41.25 -4.11 14.25
N LEU A 774 -40.29 -4.25 13.34
CA LEU A 774 -40.31 -3.63 12.02
C LEU A 774 -41.22 -4.37 11.02
N GLY A 775 -41.88 -5.46 11.41
CA GLY A 775 -42.88 -6.18 10.62
C GLY A 775 -42.35 -7.34 9.78
N TYR A 776 -41.13 -7.83 10.04
CA TYR A 776 -40.56 -8.98 9.33
C TYR A 776 -40.77 -10.29 10.13
N GLU A 777 -41.09 -11.35 9.39
CA GLU A 777 -41.11 -12.70 9.95
C GLU A 777 -39.66 -13.21 10.01
N VAL A 778 -39.14 -13.43 11.21
CA VAL A 778 -37.78 -13.97 11.40
C VAL A 778 -37.82 -15.49 11.48
N VAL A 779 -36.96 -16.16 10.71
CA VAL A 779 -36.78 -17.61 10.76
C VAL A 779 -35.29 -17.91 10.94
N ILE A 780 -34.95 -18.78 11.88
CA ILE A 780 -33.58 -19.33 11.97
C ILE A 780 -33.58 -20.66 11.18
N PRO A 781 -33.07 -20.70 9.96
CA PRO A 781 -33.04 -21.93 9.17
C PRO A 781 -32.06 -22.95 9.77
N ARG A 782 -32.19 -24.23 9.39
CA ARG A 782 -31.15 -25.18 9.70
C ARG A 782 -29.87 -24.84 8.96
N HIS A 783 -28.76 -24.70 9.68
CA HIS A 783 -27.46 -24.38 9.13
C HIS A 783 -26.34 -25.00 10.00
N ALA A 784 -25.14 -25.15 9.40
CA ALA A 784 -23.88 -25.48 10.09
C ALA A 784 -23.24 -24.22 10.69
N GLU A 785 -22.07 -24.38 11.30
CA GLU A 785 -21.21 -23.27 11.74
C GLU A 785 -20.70 -22.45 10.54
N SER A 786 -20.22 -21.23 10.81
CA SER A 786 -19.63 -20.40 9.77
C SER A 786 -18.29 -20.95 9.24
N GLY A 787 -17.59 -21.76 10.04
CA GLY A 787 -16.23 -22.24 9.75
C GLY A 787 -15.14 -21.20 10.01
N ARG A 788 -15.49 -19.99 10.46
CA ARG A 788 -14.54 -18.88 10.62
C ARG A 788 -13.39 -19.20 11.58
N ALA A 789 -13.70 -19.83 12.73
CA ALA A 789 -12.70 -20.24 13.70
C ALA A 789 -11.69 -21.25 13.10
N SER A 790 -12.18 -22.16 12.27
CA SER A 790 -11.33 -23.15 11.55
C SER A 790 -10.44 -22.48 10.51
N ILE A 791 -10.97 -21.55 9.71
CA ILE A 791 -10.19 -20.79 8.70
C ILE A 791 -9.07 -20.01 9.38
N SER A 792 -9.35 -19.34 10.51
CA SER A 792 -8.36 -18.51 11.22
C SER A 792 -7.16 -19.31 11.74
N LYS A 793 -7.32 -20.64 11.95
CA LYS A 793 -6.26 -21.55 12.39
C LYS A 793 -5.72 -22.46 11.27
N GLY A 794 -6.05 -22.19 10.02
CA GLY A 794 -5.57 -22.96 8.87
C GLY A 794 -6.17 -24.38 8.77
N LEU A 795 -7.30 -24.65 9.43
CA LEU A 795 -8.03 -25.91 9.32
C LEU A 795 -9.11 -25.81 8.25
N ILE A 796 -8.71 -25.43 7.05
CA ILE A 796 -9.64 -25.06 5.98
C ILE A 796 -10.40 -26.27 5.41
N ARG A 797 -9.88 -27.51 5.52
CA ARG A 797 -10.64 -28.70 5.16
C ARG A 797 -11.84 -28.92 6.10
N ARG A 798 -11.72 -28.55 7.38
CA ARG A 798 -12.86 -28.54 8.31
C ARG A 798 -13.86 -27.46 7.94
N ALA A 799 -13.39 -26.26 7.63
CA ALA A 799 -14.24 -25.15 7.19
C ALA A 799 -14.98 -25.47 5.88
N LYS A 800 -14.33 -26.16 4.94
CA LYS A 800 -14.91 -26.63 3.68
C LYS A 800 -16.17 -27.46 3.93
N LYS A 801 -16.13 -28.41 4.90
CA LYS A 801 -17.30 -29.23 5.26
C LYS A 801 -18.48 -28.39 5.73
N PHE A 802 -18.22 -27.35 6.55
CA PHE A 802 -19.26 -26.42 7.01
C PHE A 802 -19.81 -25.58 5.85
N ALA A 803 -18.93 -25.06 4.99
CA ALA A 803 -19.35 -24.28 3.84
C ALA A 803 -20.24 -25.10 2.88
N GLU A 804 -19.84 -26.30 2.53
CA GLU A 804 -20.63 -27.20 1.66
C GLU A 804 -21.99 -27.55 2.28
N GLN A 805 -22.02 -27.82 3.60
CA GLN A 805 -23.26 -28.09 4.32
C GLN A 805 -24.19 -26.88 4.31
N ASN A 806 -23.65 -25.68 4.54
CA ASN A 806 -24.42 -24.44 4.51
C ASN A 806 -24.97 -24.16 3.11
N ILE A 807 -24.18 -24.34 2.05
CA ILE A 807 -24.65 -24.17 0.67
C ILE A 807 -25.81 -25.13 0.38
N ARG A 808 -25.67 -26.42 0.70
CA ARG A 808 -26.75 -27.41 0.46
C ARG A 808 -28.03 -27.11 1.24
N LEU A 809 -27.93 -26.58 2.47
CA LEU A 809 -29.08 -26.31 3.31
C LEU A 809 -29.79 -25.00 2.97
N LEU A 810 -29.06 -24.02 2.42
CA LEU A 810 -29.55 -22.66 2.29
C LEU A 810 -29.89 -22.23 0.86
N SER A 811 -29.30 -22.86 -0.19
CA SER A 811 -29.53 -22.49 -1.60
C SER A 811 -31.00 -22.60 -2.05
N GLY A 812 -31.82 -23.48 -1.45
CA GLY A 812 -33.24 -23.58 -1.78
C GLY A 812 -34.17 -22.75 -0.87
N VAL A 813 -33.59 -22.00 0.08
CA VAL A 813 -34.34 -21.31 1.15
C VAL A 813 -34.13 -19.81 1.08
N VAL A 814 -32.93 -19.37 0.74
CA VAL A 814 -32.53 -17.96 0.71
C VAL A 814 -32.65 -17.39 -0.72
N SER A 815 -33.22 -16.20 -0.82
CA SER A 815 -33.40 -15.48 -2.10
C SER A 815 -33.28 -13.98 -1.88
N HIS A 816 -33.38 -13.19 -2.94
CA HIS A 816 -33.42 -11.74 -2.87
C HIS A 816 -34.53 -11.23 -1.92
N ASP A 817 -35.73 -11.82 -2.01
CA ASP A 817 -36.90 -11.41 -1.23
C ASP A 817 -36.93 -12.01 0.18
N GLN A 818 -36.17 -13.07 0.37
CA GLN A 818 -36.01 -13.76 1.68
C GLN A 818 -34.52 -13.94 1.97
N PRO A 819 -33.79 -12.84 2.26
CA PRO A 819 -32.34 -12.88 2.44
C PRO A 819 -31.93 -13.59 3.72
N LEU A 820 -30.67 -14.06 3.72
CA LEU A 820 -29.98 -14.51 4.93
C LEU A 820 -29.30 -13.32 5.59
N ILE A 821 -29.69 -13.02 6.83
CA ILE A 821 -29.12 -11.90 7.59
C ILE A 821 -28.14 -12.45 8.63
N GLY A 822 -26.95 -11.87 8.71
CA GLY A 822 -25.97 -12.17 9.75
C GLY A 822 -25.68 -10.96 10.63
N ILE A 823 -25.29 -11.23 11.87
CA ILE A 823 -24.99 -10.25 12.91
C ILE A 823 -23.48 -10.06 13.03
N GLU A 824 -22.73 -11.16 13.04
CA GLU A 824 -21.27 -11.14 13.11
C GLU A 824 -20.68 -10.99 11.68
N PRO A 825 -20.03 -9.86 11.35
CA PRO A 825 -19.55 -9.62 9.99
C PRO A 825 -18.59 -10.68 9.46
N SER A 826 -17.72 -11.21 10.32
CA SER A 826 -16.74 -12.23 9.92
C SER A 826 -17.37 -13.57 9.57
N ALA A 827 -18.58 -13.85 10.08
CA ALA A 827 -19.32 -15.08 9.82
C ALA A 827 -20.13 -14.97 8.52
N ILE A 828 -20.97 -13.94 8.40
CA ILE A 828 -21.88 -13.78 7.24
C ILE A 828 -21.13 -13.46 5.95
N LEU A 829 -20.09 -12.61 6.01
CA LEU A 829 -19.33 -12.24 4.84
C LEU A 829 -18.49 -13.39 4.27
N GLY A 830 -18.28 -14.46 5.04
CA GLY A 830 -17.68 -15.69 4.55
C GLY A 830 -18.47 -16.35 3.41
N PHE A 831 -19.79 -16.18 3.37
CA PHE A 831 -20.64 -16.66 2.26
C PHE A 831 -20.32 -15.95 0.95
N ARG A 832 -19.89 -14.69 1.01
CA ARG A 832 -19.54 -13.88 -0.17
C ARG A 832 -18.10 -14.07 -0.62
N ASP A 833 -17.20 -14.41 0.31
CA ASP A 833 -15.75 -14.37 0.08
C ASP A 833 -15.12 -15.77 0.04
N GLU A 834 -15.10 -16.48 1.18
CA GLU A 834 -14.40 -17.75 1.27
C GLU A 834 -15.16 -18.91 0.62
N TYR A 835 -16.49 -18.99 0.79
CA TYR A 835 -17.28 -20.14 0.39
C TYR A 835 -17.19 -20.44 -1.11
N PRO A 836 -17.33 -19.44 -2.04
CA PRO A 836 -17.22 -19.70 -3.47
C PRO A 836 -15.87 -20.30 -3.90
N ALA A 837 -14.80 -19.97 -3.17
CA ALA A 837 -13.46 -20.51 -3.44
C ALA A 837 -13.13 -21.78 -2.66
N LEU A 838 -13.94 -22.13 -1.63
CA LEU A 838 -13.63 -23.25 -0.73
C LEU A 838 -14.42 -24.52 -1.03
N VAL A 839 -15.68 -24.41 -1.50
CA VAL A 839 -16.56 -25.55 -1.78
C VAL A 839 -16.10 -26.34 -3.00
N ASP A 840 -16.56 -27.58 -3.12
CA ASP A 840 -16.29 -28.39 -4.31
C ASP A 840 -16.81 -27.73 -5.59
N PRO A 841 -16.17 -27.99 -6.74
CA PRO A 841 -16.56 -27.42 -8.04
C PRO A 841 -18.05 -27.53 -8.34
N ALA A 842 -18.70 -28.65 -7.97
CA ALA A 842 -20.13 -28.88 -8.17
C ALA A 842 -21.05 -27.94 -7.37
N LEU A 843 -20.55 -27.32 -6.30
CA LEU A 843 -21.31 -26.39 -5.45
C LEU A 843 -20.93 -24.92 -5.66
N ARG A 844 -19.94 -24.62 -6.48
CA ARG A 844 -19.46 -23.24 -6.66
C ARG A 844 -20.50 -22.31 -7.23
N GLU A 845 -21.24 -22.78 -8.22
CA GLU A 845 -22.27 -21.95 -8.83
C GLU A 845 -23.39 -21.66 -7.82
N ALA A 846 -23.83 -22.65 -7.05
CA ALA A 846 -24.81 -22.44 -5.98
C ALA A 846 -24.28 -21.47 -4.90
N ALA A 847 -22.98 -21.55 -4.56
CA ALA A 847 -22.35 -20.62 -3.64
C ALA A 847 -22.32 -19.19 -4.18
N ARG A 848 -22.00 -19.01 -5.48
CA ARG A 848 -22.00 -17.68 -6.12
C ARG A 848 -23.40 -17.09 -6.21
N GLN A 849 -24.40 -17.89 -6.49
CA GLN A 849 -25.80 -17.43 -6.54
C GLN A 849 -26.34 -17.10 -5.15
N LEU A 850 -25.94 -17.81 -4.11
CA LEU A 850 -26.35 -17.53 -2.73
C LEU A 850 -25.68 -16.25 -2.16
N ALA A 851 -24.43 -16.01 -2.51
CA ALA A 851 -23.58 -14.96 -1.96
C ALA A 851 -24.24 -13.55 -1.92
N PRO A 852 -24.88 -13.02 -2.98
CA PRO A 852 -25.49 -11.68 -2.98
C PRO A 852 -26.73 -11.58 -2.06
N HIS A 853 -27.30 -12.71 -1.62
CA HIS A 853 -28.47 -12.76 -0.77
C HIS A 853 -28.11 -12.97 0.72
N CYS A 854 -26.81 -13.05 1.03
CA CYS A 854 -26.29 -13.10 2.39
C CYS A 854 -25.86 -11.70 2.82
N LEU A 855 -26.67 -11.03 3.63
CA LEU A 855 -26.51 -9.64 4.02
C LEU A 855 -26.12 -9.50 5.48
N MET A 856 -25.35 -8.48 5.82
CA MET A 856 -25.29 -8.01 7.20
C MET A 856 -26.61 -7.33 7.56
N LEU A 857 -26.92 -7.28 8.87
CA LEU A 857 -28.15 -6.64 9.37
C LEU A 857 -28.28 -5.19 8.90
N ASP A 858 -27.20 -4.45 8.98
CA ASP A 858 -27.15 -3.03 8.59
C ASP A 858 -27.39 -2.82 7.09
N GLU A 859 -26.86 -3.69 6.24
CA GLU A 859 -27.14 -3.65 4.79
C GLU A 859 -28.62 -3.90 4.50
N PHE A 860 -29.23 -4.85 5.23
CA PHE A 860 -30.65 -5.11 5.09
C PHE A 860 -31.50 -3.92 5.53
N ILE A 861 -31.25 -3.37 6.72
CA ILE A 861 -32.00 -2.21 7.24
C ILE A 861 -31.85 -0.98 6.34
N ALA A 862 -30.64 -0.70 5.85
CA ALA A 862 -30.40 0.40 4.93
C ALA A 862 -31.17 0.22 3.61
N ARG A 863 -31.16 -0.99 3.03
CA ARG A 863 -31.94 -1.34 1.83
C ARG A 863 -33.43 -1.12 2.03
N GLU A 864 -33.96 -1.54 3.19
CA GLU A 864 -35.38 -1.38 3.51
C GLU A 864 -35.75 0.10 3.78
N ALA A 865 -34.82 0.87 4.33
CA ALA A 865 -34.99 2.33 4.50
C ALA A 865 -34.99 3.05 3.15
N ASP A 866 -34.09 2.69 2.23
CA ASP A 866 -34.03 3.23 0.86
C ASP A 866 -35.32 2.98 0.08
N ALA A 867 -35.94 1.82 0.34
CA ALA A 867 -37.21 1.47 -0.25
C ALA A 867 -38.43 2.13 0.46
N GLY A 868 -38.19 3.00 1.46
CA GLY A 868 -39.21 3.69 2.21
C GLY A 868 -40.03 2.77 3.13
N ARG A 869 -39.58 1.53 3.36
CA ARG A 869 -40.29 0.59 4.25
C ARG A 869 -39.94 0.76 5.73
N ILE A 870 -38.77 1.34 6.02
CA ILE A 870 -38.36 1.72 7.37
C ILE A 870 -38.09 3.22 7.35
N THR A 871 -38.87 3.95 8.16
CA THR A 871 -38.88 5.42 8.17
C THR A 871 -38.49 5.98 9.54
N PRO A 872 -37.94 7.20 9.62
CA PRO A 872 -37.47 7.79 10.88
C PRO A 872 -38.54 7.94 11.96
N ASP A 873 -39.80 8.07 11.61
CA ASP A 873 -40.92 8.18 12.55
C ASP A 873 -41.19 6.93 13.41
N LEU A 874 -40.62 5.80 13.02
CA LEU A 874 -40.65 4.58 13.83
C LEU A 874 -39.75 4.66 15.07
N PHE A 875 -38.87 5.66 15.15
CA PHE A 875 -37.83 5.74 16.19
C PHE A 875 -38.02 6.96 17.09
N THR A 876 -37.34 6.91 18.24
CA THR A 876 -37.35 7.96 19.26
C THR A 876 -36.80 9.30 18.72
N GLU A 877 -37.24 10.41 19.30
CA GLU A 877 -36.68 11.73 19.04
C GLU A 877 -35.57 12.14 20.05
N GLU A 878 -35.22 11.25 21.00
CA GLU A 878 -34.09 11.51 21.89
C GLU A 878 -32.81 11.75 21.11
N ALA A 879 -32.00 12.71 21.54
CA ALA A 879 -30.68 12.93 20.96
C ALA A 879 -29.64 11.99 21.57
N ARG A 880 -28.85 11.35 20.73
CA ARG A 880 -27.72 10.48 21.14
C ARG A 880 -26.55 10.67 20.20
N THR A 881 -25.35 10.67 20.77
CA THR A 881 -24.09 10.59 20.00
C THR A 881 -23.55 9.16 20.06
N ILE A 882 -23.17 8.62 18.90
CA ILE A 882 -22.68 7.27 18.74
C ILE A 882 -21.29 7.30 18.12
N HIS A 883 -20.29 6.73 18.79
CA HIS A 883 -18.96 6.51 18.24
C HIS A 883 -18.90 5.10 17.65
N LEU A 884 -18.84 5.00 16.32
CA LEU A 884 -18.89 3.75 15.58
C LEU A 884 -17.51 3.26 15.18
N HIS A 885 -17.15 2.05 15.62
CA HIS A 885 -16.02 1.29 15.07
C HIS A 885 -16.51 0.25 14.06
N GLY A 886 -16.18 0.42 12.77
CA GLY A 886 -16.48 -0.57 11.74
C GLY A 886 -15.58 -1.80 11.83
N HIS A 887 -16.15 -3.00 11.65
CA HIS A 887 -15.39 -4.25 11.67
C HIS A 887 -14.45 -4.37 10.46
N CYS A 888 -13.25 -4.95 10.63
CA CYS A 888 -12.24 -5.02 9.56
C CYS A 888 -12.74 -5.81 8.32
N HIS A 889 -13.44 -6.94 8.50
CA HIS A 889 -14.03 -7.67 7.36
C HIS A 889 -15.16 -6.89 6.68
N GLN A 890 -15.94 -6.12 7.44
CA GLN A 890 -16.95 -5.23 6.89
C GLN A 890 -16.31 -4.16 5.98
N LYS A 891 -15.24 -3.52 6.45
CA LYS A 891 -14.48 -2.53 5.65
C LYS A 891 -13.87 -3.14 4.39
N ALA A 892 -13.37 -4.38 4.49
CA ALA A 892 -12.68 -5.06 3.39
C ALA A 892 -13.62 -5.67 2.34
N LEU A 893 -14.79 -6.17 2.73
CA LEU A 893 -15.67 -6.98 1.87
C LEU A 893 -17.04 -6.34 1.64
N ALA A 894 -17.34 -5.26 2.34
CA ALA A 894 -18.60 -4.54 2.28
C ALA A 894 -18.37 -3.02 2.48
N SER A 895 -19.18 -2.36 3.32
CA SER A 895 -19.02 -0.95 3.69
C SER A 895 -19.50 -0.70 5.11
N VAL A 896 -18.96 0.34 5.75
CA VAL A 896 -19.45 0.86 7.05
C VAL A 896 -20.66 1.78 6.85
N GLU A 897 -20.84 2.32 5.63
CA GLU A 897 -21.92 3.26 5.30
C GLU A 897 -23.33 2.77 5.65
N PRO A 898 -23.70 1.50 5.37
CA PRO A 898 -25.00 0.97 5.81
C PRO A 898 -25.19 1.01 7.32
N THR A 899 -24.12 0.82 8.12
CA THR A 899 -24.22 0.91 9.59
C THR A 899 -24.43 2.35 10.04
N VAL A 900 -23.72 3.29 9.44
CA VAL A 900 -23.93 4.73 9.69
C VAL A 900 -25.38 5.09 9.37
N ARG A 901 -25.88 4.70 8.20
CA ARG A 901 -27.23 4.95 7.76
C ARG A 901 -28.28 4.34 8.67
N MET A 902 -28.09 3.07 9.05
CA MET A 902 -28.96 2.36 10.00
C MET A 902 -29.05 3.08 11.35
N LEU A 903 -27.91 3.50 11.90
CA LEU A 903 -27.85 4.19 13.20
C LEU A 903 -28.32 5.66 13.13
N SER A 904 -28.40 6.25 11.94
CA SER A 904 -28.92 7.60 11.70
C SER A 904 -30.42 7.61 11.38
N LEU A 905 -31.13 6.49 11.43
CA LEU A 905 -32.59 6.44 11.23
C LEU A 905 -33.35 7.23 12.31
N PRO A 906 -33.02 7.18 13.62
CA PRO A 906 -33.56 8.13 14.60
C PRO A 906 -33.06 9.54 14.27
N ARG A 907 -33.96 10.51 14.09
CA ARG A 907 -33.66 11.86 13.56
C ARG A 907 -32.59 12.63 14.30
N ASN A 908 -32.50 12.44 15.61
CA ASN A 908 -31.58 13.16 16.50
C ASN A 908 -30.33 12.34 16.90
N TYR A 909 -30.09 11.19 16.23
CA TYR A 909 -28.86 10.45 16.44
C TYR A 909 -27.74 11.01 15.57
N THR A 910 -26.59 11.28 16.21
CA THR A 910 -25.36 11.71 15.51
C THR A 910 -24.36 10.56 15.52
N VAL A 911 -23.99 10.05 14.36
CA VAL A 911 -23.03 8.94 14.23
C VAL A 911 -21.67 9.48 13.83
N LYS A 912 -20.66 9.27 14.68
CA LYS A 912 -19.25 9.61 14.46
C LYS A 912 -18.47 8.33 14.21
N THR A 913 -18.04 8.12 12.98
CA THR A 913 -17.19 6.96 12.66
C THR A 913 -15.79 7.18 13.20
N ILE A 914 -15.30 6.26 14.05
CA ILE A 914 -13.91 6.25 14.50
C ILE A 914 -13.03 5.84 13.32
N PRO A 915 -12.02 6.65 12.92
CA PRO A 915 -11.16 6.36 11.76
C PRO A 915 -10.11 5.28 12.05
N SER A 916 -10.50 4.26 12.81
CA SER A 916 -9.65 3.14 13.20
C SER A 916 -9.59 2.07 12.12
N GLY A 917 -8.44 1.40 11.99
CA GLY A 917 -8.30 0.23 11.12
C GLY A 917 -8.89 -1.04 11.75
N CYS A 918 -8.03 -1.95 12.19
CA CYS A 918 -8.40 -3.16 12.94
C CYS A 918 -8.47 -2.87 14.44
N CYS A 919 -9.29 -3.62 15.19
CA CYS A 919 -9.32 -3.54 16.67
C CYS A 919 -8.11 -4.23 17.32
N GLY A 920 -7.39 -5.10 16.60
CA GLY A 920 -6.26 -5.87 17.10
C GLY A 920 -6.61 -7.26 17.67
N MET A 921 -7.86 -7.55 18.01
CA MET A 921 -8.24 -8.86 18.60
C MET A 921 -8.15 -10.00 17.57
N ALA A 922 -8.69 -9.82 16.38
CA ALA A 922 -8.64 -10.78 15.26
C ALA A 922 -8.94 -12.24 15.68
N GLY A 923 -10.11 -12.47 16.26
CA GLY A 923 -10.51 -13.78 16.80
C GLY A 923 -9.61 -14.21 17.94
N SER A 924 -8.89 -15.34 17.80
CA SER A 924 -7.99 -15.85 18.84
C SER A 924 -6.62 -15.19 18.89
N PHE A 925 -6.24 -14.42 17.87
CA PHE A 925 -4.89 -13.80 17.76
C PHE A 925 -4.56 -12.99 19.03
N GLY A 926 -5.45 -12.08 19.43
CA GLY A 926 -5.25 -11.24 20.60
C GLY A 926 -5.32 -11.96 21.95
N TYR A 927 -5.77 -13.23 22.00
CA TYR A 927 -5.69 -14.05 23.19
C TYR A 927 -4.33 -14.70 23.37
N GLU A 928 -3.62 -14.99 22.29
CA GLU A 928 -2.36 -15.72 22.31
C GLU A 928 -1.27 -14.90 23.00
N ALA A 929 -0.53 -15.52 23.90
CA ALA A 929 0.40 -14.82 24.80
C ALA A 929 1.48 -14.05 24.01
N GLU A 930 2.00 -14.65 22.95
CA GLU A 930 3.01 -14.08 22.06
C GLU A 930 2.47 -12.92 21.21
N HIS A 931 1.16 -12.85 20.96
CA HIS A 931 0.52 -11.84 20.13
C HIS A 931 -0.15 -10.69 20.91
N TYR A 932 -0.27 -10.85 22.22
CA TYR A 932 -1.02 -9.91 23.07
C TYR A 932 -0.51 -8.48 22.96
N GLY A 933 0.82 -8.29 23.03
CA GLY A 933 1.43 -6.97 22.90
C GLY A 933 1.09 -6.30 21.57
N VAL A 934 1.26 -7.00 20.44
CA VAL A 934 0.91 -6.49 19.11
C VAL A 934 -0.59 -6.23 18.99
N SER A 935 -1.44 -7.10 19.55
CA SER A 935 -2.89 -6.90 19.57
C SER A 935 -3.30 -5.62 20.28
N MET A 936 -2.70 -5.34 21.43
CA MET A 936 -2.96 -4.10 22.17
C MET A 936 -2.41 -2.88 21.42
N ASN A 937 -1.19 -2.95 20.89
CA ASN A 937 -0.60 -1.87 20.11
C ASN A 937 -1.46 -1.51 18.89
N VAL A 938 -2.01 -2.49 18.17
CA VAL A 938 -2.96 -2.24 17.07
C VAL A 938 -4.21 -1.50 17.57
N GLY A 939 -4.77 -1.88 18.71
CA GLY A 939 -5.89 -1.19 19.33
C GLY A 939 -5.57 0.25 19.73
N GLU A 940 -4.37 0.48 20.26
CA GLU A 940 -3.88 1.79 20.71
C GLU A 940 -3.56 2.76 19.58
N LEU A 941 -3.42 2.30 18.32
CA LEU A 941 -3.15 3.21 17.20
C LEU A 941 -4.23 4.30 17.06
N VAL A 942 -5.51 3.92 17.19
CA VAL A 942 -6.64 4.84 17.01
C VAL A 942 -7.84 4.46 17.89
N LEU A 943 -8.24 3.18 17.92
CA LEU A 943 -9.52 2.75 18.51
C LEU A 943 -9.62 3.03 20.01
N LEU A 944 -8.69 2.50 20.80
CA LEU A 944 -8.77 2.59 22.25
C LEU A 944 -8.63 4.02 22.77
N PRO A 945 -7.71 4.86 22.24
CA PRO A 945 -7.66 6.29 22.56
C PRO A 945 -8.96 7.03 22.24
N SER A 946 -9.56 6.80 21.06
CA SER A 946 -10.82 7.44 20.66
C SER A 946 -11.98 7.05 21.60
N VAL A 947 -12.04 5.79 22.04
CA VAL A 947 -13.07 5.31 22.99
C VAL A 947 -12.88 5.93 24.37
N ARG A 948 -11.64 6.11 24.84
CA ARG A 948 -11.36 6.75 26.14
C ARG A 948 -11.69 8.26 26.13
N GLN A 949 -11.49 8.92 24.99
CA GLN A 949 -11.78 10.35 24.81
C GLN A 949 -13.27 10.63 24.62
N ALA A 950 -14.06 9.64 24.19
CA ALA A 950 -15.49 9.82 24.01
C ALA A 950 -16.19 10.11 25.35
N PRO A 951 -17.12 11.09 25.43
CA PRO A 951 -17.88 11.40 26.64
C PRO A 951 -18.52 10.16 27.24
N PRO A 952 -18.63 10.05 28.59
CA PRO A 952 -19.21 8.88 29.25
C PRO A 952 -20.65 8.56 28.83
N GLU A 953 -21.44 9.59 28.50
CA GLU A 953 -22.81 9.51 28.02
C GLU A 953 -22.96 9.04 26.59
N ASP A 954 -21.93 9.19 25.76
CA ASP A 954 -21.94 8.79 24.37
C ASP A 954 -21.89 7.25 24.24
N LEU A 955 -22.62 6.74 23.28
CA LEU A 955 -22.66 5.31 22.99
C LEU A 955 -21.45 4.89 22.15
N ILE A 956 -20.89 3.74 22.49
CA ILE A 956 -19.86 3.10 21.67
C ILE A 956 -20.50 1.95 20.91
N ALA A 957 -20.40 1.96 19.58
CA ALA A 957 -20.96 0.95 18.71
C ALA A 957 -19.87 0.14 17.99
N ALA A 958 -20.00 -1.18 17.97
CA ALA A 958 -19.14 -2.06 17.19
C ALA A 958 -19.89 -3.35 16.79
N PRO A 959 -20.00 -3.70 15.50
CA PRO A 959 -20.74 -4.88 15.05
C PRO A 959 -20.06 -6.22 15.43
N GLY A 960 -18.71 -6.27 15.45
CA GLY A 960 -17.99 -7.50 15.71
C GLY A 960 -17.84 -7.83 17.20
N THR A 961 -18.07 -9.09 17.58
CA THR A 961 -17.85 -9.64 18.93
C THR A 961 -16.43 -9.39 19.42
N SER A 962 -15.44 -9.68 18.58
CA SER A 962 -14.02 -9.45 18.88
C SER A 962 -13.70 -7.98 19.14
N CYS A 963 -14.34 -7.06 18.42
CA CYS A 963 -14.14 -5.62 18.59
C CYS A 963 -14.70 -5.14 19.94
N ARG A 964 -15.91 -5.57 20.30
CA ARG A 964 -16.52 -5.22 21.60
C ARG A 964 -15.70 -5.74 22.77
N HIS A 965 -15.15 -6.96 22.62
CA HIS A 965 -14.27 -7.55 23.64
C HIS A 965 -12.96 -6.76 23.78
N GLN A 966 -12.31 -6.40 22.68
CA GLN A 966 -11.08 -5.59 22.70
C GLN A 966 -11.30 -4.21 23.34
N ILE A 967 -12.42 -3.56 23.02
CA ILE A 967 -12.79 -2.27 23.61
C ILE A 967 -12.98 -2.43 25.13
N HIS A 968 -13.69 -3.48 25.57
CA HIS A 968 -13.89 -3.72 26.99
C HIS A 968 -12.57 -4.00 27.72
N ASP A 969 -11.73 -4.89 27.21
CA ASP A 969 -10.45 -5.25 27.83
C ASP A 969 -9.48 -4.05 27.86
N GLY A 970 -9.49 -3.20 26.81
CA GLY A 970 -8.56 -2.07 26.68
C GLY A 970 -9.02 -0.76 27.33
N THR A 971 -10.33 -0.59 27.62
CA THR A 971 -10.85 0.70 28.11
C THR A 971 -11.79 0.58 29.28
N GLY A 972 -12.31 -0.62 29.62
CA GLY A 972 -13.37 -0.84 30.60
C GLY A 972 -14.77 -0.40 30.11
N ARG A 973 -14.90 0.27 28.95
CA ARG A 973 -16.20 0.70 28.41
C ARG A 973 -16.93 -0.46 27.72
N LYS A 974 -18.26 -0.48 27.89
CA LYS A 974 -19.13 -1.41 27.17
C LYS A 974 -19.42 -0.82 25.77
N ALA A 975 -19.06 -1.57 24.72
CA ALA A 975 -19.53 -1.29 23.36
C ALA A 975 -20.78 -2.13 23.08
N LEU A 976 -21.76 -1.55 22.40
CA LEU A 976 -23.01 -2.19 22.01
C LEU A 976 -22.96 -2.63 20.54
N HIS A 977 -23.72 -3.69 20.23
CA HIS A 977 -23.98 -4.01 18.84
C HIS A 977 -24.93 -2.98 18.21
N PRO A 978 -24.80 -2.56 16.92
CA PRO A 978 -25.73 -1.63 16.28
C PRO A 978 -27.22 -2.03 16.42
N ALA A 979 -27.53 -3.34 16.41
CA ALA A 979 -28.88 -3.85 16.64
C ALA A 979 -29.44 -3.51 18.03
N GLU A 980 -28.61 -3.56 19.07
CA GLU A 980 -29.03 -3.21 20.45
C GLU A 980 -29.40 -1.72 20.54
N ILE A 981 -28.59 -0.87 19.90
CA ILE A 981 -28.81 0.58 19.88
C ILE A 981 -30.10 0.92 19.13
N LEU A 982 -30.28 0.37 17.91
CA LEU A 982 -31.46 0.67 17.11
C LEU A 982 -32.74 0.07 17.72
N ARG A 983 -32.64 -1.13 18.35
CA ARG A 983 -33.77 -1.74 19.09
C ARG A 983 -34.22 -0.88 20.27
N GLN A 984 -33.29 -0.26 20.98
CA GLN A 984 -33.61 0.67 22.09
C GLN A 984 -34.25 1.95 21.59
N ALA A 985 -33.89 2.40 20.40
CA ALA A 985 -34.41 3.60 19.76
C ALA A 985 -35.83 3.42 19.16
N LEU A 986 -36.30 2.19 18.97
CA LEU A 986 -37.58 1.91 18.38
C LEU A 986 -38.71 2.30 19.34
N ASN A 987 -39.65 3.12 18.92
CA ASN A 987 -40.81 3.53 19.68
C ASN A 987 -41.63 2.27 20.11
N ARG A 988 -42.20 2.29 21.30
CA ARG A 988 -43.14 1.25 21.67
C ARG A 988 -44.35 1.37 20.76
N ILE A 989 -44.61 0.36 19.97
CA ILE A 989 -45.87 0.24 19.27
C ILE A 989 -46.89 -0.04 20.33
N GLU A 990 -47.68 0.95 20.74
CA GLU A 990 -48.87 0.71 21.59
C GLU A 990 -49.79 -0.20 20.79
N GLY A 991 -49.99 -1.40 21.28
CA GLY A 991 -50.73 -2.48 20.67
C GLY A 991 -52.24 -2.30 20.77
#